data_decee39c10ef91fbc7caa7b30eeff87e
#
_entry.id   decee39c10ef91fbc7caa7b30eeff87e
#
_cell.length_a   1.000
_cell.length_b   1.000
_cell.length_c   1.000
_cell.angle_alpha   90.00
_cell.angle_beta   90.00
_cell.angle_gamma   90.00
#
_symmetry.space_group_name_H-M   'P 1'
#
loop_
_entity.id
_entity.type
_entity.pdbx_description
1 polymer ?
#
loop_
_entity_poly.entity_id
_entity_poly.type
_entity_poly.pdbx_seq_one_letter_code
_entity_poly.pdbx_strand_id
1 'polypeptide(L)'
;MKNIKRKKFKFFMIYILRFIFFIPIFSFTIVQSQSHWETAVYAEDIWSYFVGTNPPPDNWNQLNFDTSDWSAGQGGFGYADGDDNTVISNTLSVFFRKPFNVVALEEISSLAIHADYDDGFVVYINGIEVLRSANMGESGSQVTYDQTAETDHEAVMYQGGAPEAFVLHHNDFDGVLTAGDNVLAIEVHNVNTTSSDMSGLFYLSFELSDGVSYYGETPEWFYLPDEFSSSHLPIIVVNTNGQEIPNEDKITAHMGIIYNAPGEINYLSDPYNHYDGFIGIEIRGSSTTWFPKKQFAVETRDSLGENNNVPLFGMPEENDWIFNAPYTDKSLMRNVIIYKMARDAGKYATRSHYFELVIDGDYRGLYVMFEKIKRDDNRVNISKLEPEEISGDDITGGYIIKVDKWDGENVGGWYSEPPSDSYGGFYYQYHYPKPDEIVYDQQQYIMSYMENFEQTILSDDFANPETGYPSIIDWGSFIDFFIMQEITKNVDGYRLSSFLHKDKDSDDGRLVAGPIWDFNLGFGNADYYNGWDTQGWQVEADLPNDDFSIPYWWCTIWSDQSFRWSVQQRWNSLRNNFLSNVSVNSLIDSLQSHIGEAADRNFERWPTLGQYVWPNYYIGQTYQDEIDYLRNWIINRMEWMDSELLSIQTEMCLIPEQFSMNPLYPNPFNRSVSIRYDIPLDSKIKLNVFNINGKHINTLFNGRTHAGTHSMSWNGLDKNGNIVSSGTYIVLLQANNFIYNQQENVNYIWDDYKETKKVILVK
;
A
#
# COMPACT_ATOMS: atom_id res chain seq x y z
N MET A 1 66.61 23.59 32.15
CA MET A 1 67.68 24.60 31.91
C MET A 1 67.24 25.54 30.79
N LYS A 2 67.17 26.79 31.20
CA LYS A 2 67.46 28.03 30.47
C LYS A 2 66.61 28.31 29.22
N ASN A 3 65.79 29.22 29.33
CA ASN A 3 65.83 30.71 29.30
C ASN A 3 65.41 31.25 27.92
N ILE A 4 64.30 31.92 27.88
CA ILE A 4 64.02 33.36 27.84
C ILE A 4 64.70 34.09 26.65
N LYS A 5 63.83 34.69 25.75
CA LYS A 5 63.83 36.15 25.61
C LYS A 5 62.68 36.65 24.73
N ARG A 6 61.87 37.50 25.34
CA ARG A 6 60.98 38.52 24.67
C ARG A 6 61.87 39.50 23.90
N LYS A 7 61.38 40.01 22.76
CA LYS A 7 61.64 41.38 22.36
C LYS A 7 60.48 41.96 21.58
N LYS A 8 59.93 43.03 22.15
CA LYS A 8 59.07 44.04 21.52
C LYS A 8 59.82 44.75 20.42
N PHE A 9 59.12 45.15 19.32
CA PHE A 9 59.51 46.34 18.59
C PHE A 9 58.29 47.13 18.15
N LYS A 10 58.40 48.41 18.34
CA LYS A 10 57.44 49.51 18.20
C LYS A 10 57.33 49.97 16.74
N PHE A 11 56.08 50.43 16.44
CA PHE A 11 55.79 51.59 15.57
C PHE A 11 56.80 51.99 14.47
N PHE A 12 56.25 51.98 13.22
CA PHE A 12 56.61 53.00 12.28
C PHE A 12 55.34 53.43 11.52
N MET A 13 54.97 54.70 11.73
CA MET A 13 53.86 55.38 11.07
C MET A 13 54.49 56.19 9.93
N ILE A 14 54.11 55.91 8.70
CA ILE A 14 54.42 56.78 7.56
C ILE A 14 53.13 57.16 6.87
N TYR A 15 52.88 58.45 6.85
CA TYR A 15 51.88 59.15 6.08
C TYR A 15 52.04 58.92 4.58
N ILE A 16 51.00 58.48 3.86
CA ILE A 16 50.85 58.76 2.44
C ILE A 16 49.44 59.33 2.20
N LEU A 17 49.47 60.43 1.54
CA LEU A 17 48.36 61.38 1.22
C LEU A 17 47.18 60.73 0.50
N ARG A 18 46.04 61.27 0.84
CA ARG A 18 44.73 61.20 0.16
C ARG A 18 44.83 61.39 -1.35
N PHE A 19 44.26 60.40 -2.08
CA PHE A 19 43.54 60.65 -3.31
C PHE A 19 42.20 59.91 -3.16
N ILE A 20 41.15 60.65 -2.81
CA ILE A 20 39.78 60.20 -2.82
C ILE A 20 39.32 60.25 -4.29
N PHE A 21 39.29 59.09 -4.95
CA PHE A 21 38.47 58.92 -6.13
C PHE A 21 37.02 58.74 -5.66
N PHE A 22 36.20 59.76 -5.83
CA PHE A 22 34.76 59.62 -5.82
C PHE A 22 34.38 58.78 -7.05
N ILE A 23 34.20 57.47 -6.88
CA ILE A 23 33.42 56.67 -7.78
C ILE A 23 31.97 56.87 -7.29
N PRO A 24 31.06 57.43 -8.07
CA PRO A 24 29.65 57.40 -7.73
C PRO A 24 29.24 55.93 -7.78
N ILE A 25 28.93 55.34 -6.62
CA ILE A 25 28.19 54.07 -6.52
C ILE A 25 26.79 54.45 -7.06
N PHE A 26 26.58 54.20 -8.34
CA PHE A 26 25.23 54.03 -8.85
C PHE A 26 24.71 52.73 -8.17
N SER A 27 23.97 52.90 -7.09
CA SER A 27 23.03 51.89 -6.63
C SER A 27 22.01 51.72 -7.75
N PHE A 28 22.24 50.73 -8.61
CA PHE A 28 21.13 50.20 -9.36
C PHE A 28 20.22 49.54 -8.31
N THR A 29 19.24 50.23 -7.81
CA THR A 29 18.02 49.60 -7.33
C THR A 29 17.46 48.88 -8.55
N ILE A 30 17.66 47.56 -8.62
CA ILE A 30 16.79 46.70 -9.41
C ILE A 30 15.42 46.90 -8.73
N VAL A 31 14.60 47.75 -9.32
CA VAL A 31 13.18 47.73 -9.06
C VAL A 31 12.75 46.41 -9.67
N GLN A 32 12.64 45.39 -8.85
CA GLN A 32 11.98 44.16 -9.24
C GLN A 32 10.54 44.61 -9.54
N SER A 33 10.13 44.56 -10.79
CA SER A 33 8.74 44.82 -11.18
C SER A 33 7.91 43.76 -10.44
N GLN A 34 6.94 44.20 -9.68
CA GLN A 34 6.07 43.30 -8.97
C GLN A 34 5.09 42.76 -10.01
N SER A 35 5.08 41.44 -10.23
CA SER A 35 4.07 40.79 -11.07
C SER A 35 2.67 41.08 -10.54
N HIS A 36 1.71 41.19 -11.43
CA HIS A 36 0.32 41.46 -11.08
C HIS A 36 -0.62 40.76 -12.07
N TRP A 37 -1.86 40.52 -11.65
CA TRP A 37 -2.87 39.86 -12.44
C TRP A 37 -3.86 40.85 -13.03
N GLU A 38 -4.23 40.63 -14.30
CA GLU A 38 -5.25 41.38 -15.02
C GLU A 38 -6.17 40.46 -15.80
N THR A 39 -7.45 40.83 -15.95
CA THR A 39 -8.44 40.00 -16.63
C THR A 39 -8.61 40.46 -18.09
N ALA A 40 -8.33 39.55 -19.01
CA ALA A 40 -8.43 39.78 -20.45
C ALA A 40 -9.81 39.42 -21.03
N VAL A 41 -10.49 38.44 -20.43
CA VAL A 41 -11.85 38.04 -20.81
C VAL A 41 -12.71 37.91 -19.56
N TYR A 42 -13.83 38.60 -19.55
CA TYR A 42 -14.83 38.51 -18.49
C TYR A 42 -15.99 37.62 -18.92
N ALA A 43 -16.60 36.91 -17.97
CA ALA A 43 -17.78 36.13 -18.27
C ALA A 43 -18.92 36.98 -18.82
N GLU A 44 -19.09 38.22 -18.30
CA GLU A 44 -20.15 39.18 -18.69
C GLU A 44 -19.95 39.80 -20.07
N ASP A 45 -18.83 39.52 -20.74
CA ASP A 45 -18.62 39.98 -22.13
C ASP A 45 -19.66 39.39 -23.09
N ILE A 46 -19.70 39.96 -24.31
CA ILE A 46 -20.50 39.36 -25.39
C ILE A 46 -19.71 38.19 -26.00
N TRP A 47 -20.29 37.04 -26.01
CA TRP A 47 -19.76 35.80 -26.60
C TRP A 47 -20.60 35.36 -27.79
N SER A 48 -19.99 34.66 -28.73
CA SER A 48 -20.73 33.86 -29.71
C SER A 48 -20.99 32.48 -29.14
N TYR A 49 -22.21 31.95 -29.28
CA TYR A 49 -22.55 30.64 -28.73
C TYR A 49 -23.37 29.81 -29.71
N PHE A 50 -23.27 28.48 -29.53
CA PHE A 50 -23.97 27.48 -30.31
C PHE A 50 -24.54 26.41 -29.37
N VAL A 51 -25.85 26.17 -29.42
CA VAL A 51 -26.51 25.15 -28.62
C VAL A 51 -26.33 23.78 -29.28
N GLY A 52 -25.81 22.79 -28.56
CA GLY A 52 -25.39 21.48 -29.05
C GLY A 52 -26.54 20.54 -29.43
N THR A 53 -27.51 21.01 -30.19
CA THR A 53 -28.57 20.15 -30.75
C THR A 53 -28.11 19.29 -31.94
N ASN A 54 -26.95 19.62 -32.48
CA ASN A 54 -26.24 18.91 -33.56
C ASN A 54 -24.74 19.29 -33.44
N PRO A 55 -23.82 18.49 -34.06
CA PRO A 55 -22.39 18.78 -33.95
C PRO A 55 -22.05 20.15 -34.52
N PRO A 56 -21.23 20.96 -33.81
CA PRO A 56 -20.65 22.16 -34.39
C PRO A 56 -19.70 21.79 -35.57
N PRO A 57 -19.36 22.74 -36.46
CA PRO A 57 -18.32 22.47 -37.46
C PRO A 57 -16.98 22.09 -36.83
N ASP A 58 -16.22 21.18 -37.44
CA ASP A 58 -14.95 20.63 -36.91
C ASP A 58 -13.90 21.69 -36.51
N ASN A 59 -13.95 22.88 -37.10
CA ASN A 59 -13.01 23.96 -36.83
C ASN A 59 -13.62 25.07 -35.94
N TRP A 60 -14.69 24.76 -35.21
CA TRP A 60 -15.44 25.75 -34.40
C TRP A 60 -14.56 26.47 -33.36
N ASN A 61 -13.52 25.82 -32.83
CA ASN A 61 -12.61 26.35 -31.83
C ASN A 61 -11.37 27.07 -32.40
N GLN A 62 -11.23 27.15 -33.75
CA GLN A 62 -10.10 27.78 -34.42
C GLN A 62 -10.29 29.31 -34.52
N LEU A 63 -9.18 30.07 -34.49
CA LEU A 63 -9.19 31.54 -34.56
C LEU A 63 -9.98 32.08 -35.75
N ASN A 64 -9.81 31.53 -36.94
CA ASN A 64 -10.39 32.01 -38.18
C ASN A 64 -11.79 31.47 -38.49
N PHE A 65 -12.48 30.84 -37.52
CA PHE A 65 -13.84 30.34 -37.71
C PHE A 65 -14.85 31.49 -37.84
N ASP A 66 -15.72 31.44 -38.83
CA ASP A 66 -16.80 32.39 -39.05
C ASP A 66 -18.02 32.10 -38.18
N THR A 67 -18.34 32.95 -37.23
CA THR A 67 -19.46 32.87 -36.29
C THR A 67 -20.74 33.54 -36.78
N SER A 68 -20.85 33.95 -38.07
CA SER A 68 -22.01 34.68 -38.58
C SER A 68 -23.34 33.93 -38.43
N ASP A 69 -23.29 32.59 -38.38
CA ASP A 69 -24.45 31.71 -38.16
C ASP A 69 -24.68 31.34 -36.70
N TRP A 70 -23.82 31.82 -35.78
CA TRP A 70 -23.94 31.57 -34.33
C TRP A 70 -24.76 32.70 -33.67
N SER A 71 -25.40 32.38 -32.54
CA SER A 71 -26.04 33.37 -31.70
C SER A 71 -24.98 34.19 -30.93
N ALA A 72 -25.33 35.38 -30.48
CA ALA A 72 -24.51 36.20 -29.61
C ALA A 72 -25.31 36.59 -28.36
N GLY A 73 -24.65 36.56 -27.21
CA GLY A 73 -25.25 36.89 -25.92
C GLY A 73 -24.20 37.32 -24.90
N GLN A 74 -24.65 37.98 -23.85
CA GLN A 74 -23.80 38.23 -22.69
C GLN A 74 -23.53 36.90 -21.97
N GLY A 75 -22.30 36.62 -21.59
CA GLY A 75 -21.93 35.38 -20.90
C GLY A 75 -22.60 35.28 -19.53
N GLY A 76 -22.56 34.07 -18.96
CA GLY A 76 -23.51 33.55 -18.02
C GLY A 76 -24.61 32.87 -18.80
N PHE A 77 -24.25 31.73 -19.42
CA PHE A 77 -25.13 30.94 -20.26
C PHE A 77 -25.64 29.75 -19.49
N GLY A 78 -26.96 29.56 -19.52
CA GLY A 78 -27.54 28.41 -18.84
C GLY A 78 -29.07 28.39 -18.91
N TYR A 79 -29.65 27.59 -18.03
CA TYR A 79 -31.11 27.54 -17.86
C TYR A 79 -31.46 27.01 -16.45
N ALA A 80 -32.53 27.52 -15.86
CA ALA A 80 -33.31 27.07 -14.71
C ALA A 80 -32.77 27.46 -13.31
N ASP A 81 -31.54 27.87 -13.10
CA ASP A 81 -30.96 28.31 -11.81
C ASP A 81 -31.16 29.82 -11.51
N GLY A 82 -31.46 30.62 -12.53
CA GLY A 82 -31.92 32.02 -12.38
C GLY A 82 -30.84 33.07 -12.25
N ASP A 83 -29.58 32.75 -12.53
CA ASP A 83 -28.42 33.63 -12.62
C ASP A 83 -27.95 33.85 -14.07
N ASP A 84 -28.59 33.22 -15.04
CA ASP A 84 -28.26 33.30 -16.44
C ASP A 84 -28.51 34.71 -17.03
N ASN A 85 -27.47 35.32 -17.56
CA ASN A 85 -27.61 36.55 -18.40
C ASN A 85 -28.18 36.20 -19.78
N THR A 86 -27.82 35.02 -20.30
CA THR A 86 -28.30 34.51 -21.57
C THR A 86 -28.91 33.13 -21.36
N VAL A 87 -30.24 33.09 -21.24
CA VAL A 87 -30.99 31.83 -21.08
C VAL A 87 -30.99 31.08 -22.40
N ILE A 88 -30.52 29.83 -22.37
CA ILE A 88 -30.50 28.88 -23.49
C ILE A 88 -31.62 27.82 -23.33
N SER A 89 -31.91 27.08 -24.39
CA SER A 89 -32.81 25.94 -24.30
C SER A 89 -32.09 24.75 -23.62
N ASN A 90 -32.84 23.93 -22.88
CA ASN A 90 -32.31 22.67 -22.33
C ASN A 90 -31.56 21.88 -23.41
N THR A 91 -30.34 21.53 -23.13
CA THR A 91 -29.41 20.87 -24.05
C THR A 91 -28.40 20.02 -23.27
N LEU A 92 -27.78 19.04 -23.95
CA LEU A 92 -26.69 18.27 -23.37
C LEU A 92 -25.36 19.02 -23.41
N SER A 93 -25.16 19.87 -24.42
CA SER A 93 -23.93 20.64 -24.56
C SER A 93 -24.17 22.02 -25.13
N VAL A 94 -23.26 22.94 -24.85
CA VAL A 94 -23.21 24.29 -25.42
C VAL A 94 -21.77 24.71 -25.70
N PHE A 95 -21.57 25.47 -26.78
CA PHE A 95 -20.26 25.87 -27.28
C PHE A 95 -20.16 27.38 -27.27
N PHE A 96 -19.08 27.91 -26.72
CA PHE A 96 -18.83 29.36 -26.58
C PHE A 96 -17.55 29.78 -27.27
N ARG A 97 -17.54 31.02 -27.80
CA ARG A 97 -16.35 31.61 -28.39
C ARG A 97 -16.25 33.08 -28.02
N LYS A 98 -15.05 33.47 -27.57
CA LYS A 98 -14.72 34.87 -27.26
C LYS A 98 -13.37 35.21 -27.90
N PRO A 99 -13.33 36.08 -28.96
CA PRO A 99 -12.08 36.68 -29.42
C PRO A 99 -11.52 37.61 -28.35
N PHE A 100 -10.20 37.58 -28.18
CA PHE A 100 -9.45 38.50 -27.33
C PHE A 100 -8.09 38.84 -27.96
N ASN A 101 -7.44 39.90 -27.49
CA ASN A 101 -6.18 40.37 -28.05
C ASN A 101 -5.05 40.28 -27.01
N VAL A 102 -3.90 39.71 -27.39
CA VAL A 102 -2.69 39.65 -26.57
C VAL A 102 -1.73 40.76 -27.00
N VAL A 103 -1.49 41.70 -26.10
CA VAL A 103 -0.68 42.94 -26.39
C VAL A 103 0.80 42.71 -26.09
N ALA A 104 1.15 42.07 -24.98
CA ALA A 104 2.51 41.88 -24.48
C ALA A 104 2.75 40.40 -24.13
N LEU A 105 2.86 39.56 -25.16
CA LEU A 105 3.00 38.10 -24.98
C LEU A 105 4.23 37.74 -24.13
N GLU A 106 5.33 38.43 -24.31
CA GLU A 106 6.60 38.26 -23.60
C GLU A 106 6.53 38.58 -22.10
N GLU A 107 5.51 39.28 -21.65
CA GLU A 107 5.32 39.68 -20.27
C GLU A 107 4.33 38.73 -19.52
N ILE A 108 3.68 37.82 -20.23
CA ILE A 108 2.75 36.88 -19.65
C ILE A 108 3.54 35.70 -19.09
N SER A 109 3.61 35.60 -17.76
CA SER A 109 4.28 34.50 -17.05
C SER A 109 3.34 33.32 -16.73
N SER A 110 2.06 33.61 -16.48
CA SER A 110 1.03 32.61 -16.19
C SER A 110 -0.32 33.06 -16.70
N LEU A 111 -1.25 32.18 -16.88
CA LEU A 111 -2.66 32.49 -17.09
C LEU A 111 -3.54 31.74 -16.09
N ALA A 112 -4.66 32.34 -15.70
CA ALA A 112 -5.67 31.75 -14.86
C ALA A 112 -7.01 31.70 -15.58
N ILE A 113 -7.62 30.53 -15.64
CA ILE A 113 -9.01 30.35 -16.08
C ILE A 113 -9.85 30.14 -14.82
N HIS A 114 -10.82 31.00 -14.60
CA HIS A 114 -11.83 30.81 -13.57
C HIS A 114 -13.10 30.34 -14.24
N ALA A 115 -13.64 29.22 -13.77
CA ALA A 115 -14.82 28.54 -14.32
C ALA A 115 -15.86 28.31 -13.23
N ASP A 116 -17.10 28.75 -13.48
CA ASP A 116 -18.27 28.32 -12.75
C ASP A 116 -19.17 27.59 -13.74
N TYR A 117 -19.39 26.29 -13.52
CA TYR A 117 -19.93 25.39 -14.53
C TYR A 117 -20.78 24.27 -13.93
N ASP A 118 -21.67 23.73 -14.75
CA ASP A 118 -22.55 22.61 -14.49
C ASP A 118 -22.71 21.78 -15.79
N ASP A 119 -22.26 20.50 -15.95
CA ASP A 119 -21.49 19.65 -15.02
C ASP A 119 -20.01 19.56 -15.39
N GLY A 120 -19.65 19.63 -16.66
CA GLY A 120 -18.29 19.47 -17.15
C GLY A 120 -17.96 20.43 -18.29
N PHE A 121 -16.67 20.70 -18.51
CA PHE A 121 -16.22 21.62 -19.57
C PHE A 121 -14.87 21.22 -20.19
N VAL A 122 -14.61 21.78 -21.40
CA VAL A 122 -13.30 21.75 -22.06
C VAL A 122 -13.00 23.12 -22.62
N VAL A 123 -11.78 23.62 -22.42
CA VAL A 123 -11.29 24.93 -22.87
C VAL A 123 -10.23 24.78 -23.93
N TYR A 124 -10.37 25.55 -24.99
CA TYR A 124 -9.41 25.67 -26.10
C TYR A 124 -8.94 27.10 -26.27
N ILE A 125 -7.67 27.32 -26.57
CA ILE A 125 -7.14 28.57 -27.08
C ILE A 125 -6.62 28.31 -28.48
N ASN A 126 -7.10 29.07 -29.47
CA ASN A 126 -6.72 28.95 -30.88
C ASN A 126 -6.87 27.52 -31.46
N GLY A 127 -7.77 26.70 -30.91
CA GLY A 127 -8.03 25.34 -31.33
C GLY A 127 -7.20 24.26 -30.64
N ILE A 128 -6.34 24.64 -29.71
CA ILE A 128 -5.54 23.73 -28.88
C ILE A 128 -6.20 23.65 -27.50
N GLU A 129 -6.49 22.45 -27.05
CA GLU A 129 -7.00 22.22 -25.70
C GLU A 129 -5.96 22.63 -24.66
N VAL A 130 -6.36 23.44 -23.69
CA VAL A 130 -5.51 23.90 -22.60
C VAL A 130 -5.99 23.44 -21.22
N LEU A 131 -7.27 23.08 -21.10
CA LEU A 131 -7.88 22.68 -19.84
C LEU A 131 -9.16 21.90 -20.09
N ARG A 132 -9.48 20.91 -19.22
CA ARG A 132 -10.80 20.32 -19.06
C ARG A 132 -11.09 19.98 -17.62
N SER A 133 -12.36 19.92 -17.25
CA SER A 133 -12.79 19.39 -15.95
C SER A 133 -12.48 17.89 -15.85
N ALA A 134 -12.20 17.42 -14.64
CA ALA A 134 -11.76 16.04 -14.40
C ALA A 134 -12.77 14.96 -14.84
N ASN A 135 -14.06 15.32 -14.97
CA ASN A 135 -15.16 14.46 -15.37
C ASN A 135 -15.47 14.47 -16.87
N MET A 136 -14.59 15.05 -17.70
CA MET A 136 -14.71 15.07 -19.17
C MET A 136 -13.75 14.09 -19.88
N GLY A 137 -13.22 13.11 -19.16
CA GLY A 137 -12.29 12.09 -19.67
C GLY A 137 -10.84 12.58 -19.80
N GLU A 138 -10.00 11.81 -20.50
CA GLU A 138 -8.57 12.12 -20.62
C GLU A 138 -8.30 13.34 -21.50
N SER A 139 -7.37 14.21 -21.07
CA SER A 139 -6.95 15.39 -21.85
C SER A 139 -6.46 15.00 -23.24
N GLY A 140 -6.84 15.80 -24.25
CA GLY A 140 -6.53 15.53 -25.65
C GLY A 140 -7.42 14.46 -26.33
N SER A 141 -8.29 13.76 -25.60
CA SER A 141 -9.29 12.90 -26.20
C SER A 141 -10.37 13.72 -26.92
N GLN A 142 -10.85 13.21 -28.06
CA GLN A 142 -11.90 13.90 -28.81
C GLN A 142 -13.22 13.90 -28.02
N VAL A 143 -13.77 15.09 -27.77
CA VAL A 143 -15.10 15.26 -27.18
C VAL A 143 -16.14 15.41 -28.27
N THR A 144 -17.28 14.73 -28.16
CA THR A 144 -18.39 14.86 -29.10
C THR A 144 -19.54 15.66 -28.50
N TYR A 145 -20.29 16.40 -29.32
CA TYR A 145 -21.37 17.27 -28.88
C TYR A 145 -22.46 16.54 -28.03
N ASP A 146 -22.55 15.25 -28.15
CA ASP A 146 -23.48 14.37 -27.42
C ASP A 146 -22.80 13.55 -26.31
N GLN A 147 -21.55 13.84 -25.99
CA GLN A 147 -20.85 13.28 -24.82
C GLN A 147 -21.44 13.89 -23.54
N THR A 148 -21.57 13.07 -22.50
CA THR A 148 -21.96 13.51 -21.16
C THR A 148 -20.74 13.72 -20.28
N ALA A 149 -20.84 14.58 -19.27
CA ALA A 149 -19.92 14.54 -18.14
C ALA A 149 -20.07 13.20 -17.40
N GLU A 150 -19.01 12.70 -16.77
CA GLU A 150 -19.00 11.41 -16.09
C GLU A 150 -19.66 11.47 -14.70
N THR A 151 -19.64 12.64 -14.06
CA THR A 151 -20.20 12.90 -12.73
C THR A 151 -20.85 14.28 -12.70
N ASP A 152 -21.83 14.46 -11.79
CA ASP A 152 -22.45 15.76 -11.50
C ASP A 152 -21.42 16.74 -10.93
N HIS A 153 -21.56 18.02 -11.31
CA HIS A 153 -20.88 19.16 -10.73
C HIS A 153 -21.80 20.37 -10.73
N GLU A 154 -21.91 21.07 -9.62
CA GLU A 154 -22.82 22.19 -9.45
C GLU A 154 -22.07 23.53 -9.51
N ALA A 155 -22.59 24.48 -10.28
CA ALA A 155 -22.13 25.87 -10.25
C ALA A 155 -22.39 26.51 -8.87
N VAL A 156 -21.52 27.41 -8.43
CA VAL A 156 -21.56 27.95 -7.06
C VAL A 156 -21.73 29.47 -6.98
N MET A 157 -21.46 30.22 -8.07
CA MET A 157 -21.50 31.67 -8.03
C MET A 157 -22.93 32.22 -7.75
N TYR A 158 -23.97 31.55 -8.21
CA TYR A 158 -25.36 31.93 -7.93
C TYR A 158 -25.73 31.86 -6.44
N GLN A 159 -24.96 31.11 -5.64
CA GLN A 159 -25.09 31.03 -4.18
C GLN A 159 -24.11 31.93 -3.44
N GLY A 160 -23.31 32.73 -4.16
CA GLY A 160 -22.28 33.61 -3.60
C GLY A 160 -20.93 32.91 -3.37
N GLY A 161 -20.72 31.74 -3.97
CA GLY A 161 -19.42 31.09 -4.06
C GLY A 161 -18.49 31.80 -5.03
N ALA A 162 -17.19 31.42 -5.05
CA ALA A 162 -16.23 31.83 -6.07
C ALA A 162 -16.09 30.72 -7.12
N PRO A 163 -15.86 31.07 -8.41
CA PRO A 163 -15.63 30.09 -9.46
C PRO A 163 -14.33 29.33 -9.23
N GLU A 164 -14.22 28.09 -9.69
CA GLU A 164 -12.98 27.32 -9.60
C GLU A 164 -11.84 28.01 -10.40
N ALA A 165 -10.65 28.04 -9.82
CA ALA A 165 -9.47 28.65 -10.41
C ALA A 165 -8.48 27.60 -10.91
N PHE A 166 -8.08 27.72 -12.18
CA PHE A 166 -7.11 26.84 -12.85
C PHE A 166 -5.95 27.71 -13.35
N VAL A 167 -4.76 27.51 -12.79
CA VAL A 167 -3.55 28.22 -13.21
C VAL A 167 -2.78 27.38 -14.21
N LEU A 168 -2.39 27.99 -15.33
CA LEU A 168 -1.52 27.40 -16.35
C LEU A 168 -0.22 28.22 -16.39
N HIS A 169 0.90 27.53 -16.26
CA HIS A 169 2.21 28.15 -16.33
C HIS A 169 2.71 28.25 -17.77
N HIS A 170 3.77 29.02 -18.01
CA HIS A 170 4.26 29.31 -19.35
C HIS A 170 4.43 28.06 -20.24
N ASN A 171 4.90 26.96 -19.69
CA ASN A 171 5.09 25.72 -20.43
C ASN A 171 3.78 25.07 -20.91
N ASP A 172 2.66 25.33 -20.23
CA ASP A 172 1.36 24.72 -20.53
C ASP A 172 0.67 25.41 -21.72
N PHE A 173 1.10 26.67 -22.05
CA PHE A 173 0.51 27.44 -23.13
C PHE A 173 1.55 27.99 -24.13
N ASP A 174 2.81 27.56 -24.04
CA ASP A 174 3.84 27.93 -25.04
C ASP A 174 3.43 27.49 -26.45
N GLY A 175 3.46 28.40 -27.38
CA GLY A 175 3.00 28.19 -28.75
C GLY A 175 1.48 28.13 -28.93
N VAL A 176 0.68 28.26 -27.87
CA VAL A 176 -0.80 28.30 -27.90
C VAL A 176 -1.29 29.73 -28.05
N LEU A 177 -0.78 30.67 -27.21
CA LEU A 177 -1.03 32.09 -27.33
C LEU A 177 -0.17 32.70 -28.42
N THR A 178 -0.74 33.66 -29.12
CA THR A 178 -0.02 34.47 -30.14
C THR A 178 -0.18 35.95 -29.86
N ALA A 179 0.85 36.74 -30.18
CA ALA A 179 0.71 38.21 -30.12
C ALA A 179 -0.37 38.69 -31.12
N GLY A 180 -1.27 39.54 -30.66
CA GLY A 180 -2.42 39.99 -31.44
C GLY A 180 -3.69 39.20 -31.17
N ASP A 181 -4.44 38.84 -32.22
CA ASP A 181 -5.76 38.24 -32.10
C ASP A 181 -5.66 36.75 -31.70
N ASN A 182 -6.46 36.33 -30.72
CA ASN A 182 -6.64 34.99 -30.22
C ASN A 182 -8.14 34.69 -30.01
N VAL A 183 -8.49 33.46 -29.82
CA VAL A 183 -9.84 33.04 -29.44
C VAL A 183 -9.81 32.07 -28.26
N LEU A 184 -10.62 32.38 -27.25
CA LEU A 184 -11.01 31.47 -26.19
C LEU A 184 -12.27 30.71 -26.63
N ALA A 185 -12.22 29.39 -26.72
CA ALA A 185 -13.34 28.59 -27.11
C ALA A 185 -13.58 27.53 -26.03
N ILE A 186 -14.85 27.31 -25.66
CA ILE A 186 -15.22 26.46 -24.52
C ILE A 186 -16.45 25.64 -24.90
N GLU A 187 -16.48 24.40 -24.49
CA GLU A 187 -17.66 23.56 -24.51
C GLU A 187 -18.03 23.15 -23.07
N VAL A 188 -19.32 23.19 -22.75
CA VAL A 188 -19.90 22.76 -21.47
C VAL A 188 -20.86 21.62 -21.73
N HIS A 189 -20.83 20.61 -20.89
CA HIS A 189 -21.57 19.37 -21.03
C HIS A 189 -22.28 18.97 -19.74
N ASN A 190 -23.55 18.61 -19.84
CA ASN A 190 -24.33 18.04 -18.76
C ASN A 190 -24.00 16.55 -18.57
N VAL A 191 -24.22 16.03 -17.37
CA VAL A 191 -24.10 14.61 -17.02
C VAL A 191 -25.14 13.73 -17.73
N ASN A 192 -26.28 14.30 -18.12
CA ASN A 192 -27.31 13.59 -18.87
C ASN A 192 -28.29 14.56 -19.56
N THR A 193 -29.12 14.04 -20.48
CA THR A 193 -30.10 14.81 -21.24
C THR A 193 -31.32 15.28 -20.43
N THR A 194 -31.41 14.88 -19.16
CA THR A 194 -32.52 15.20 -18.25
C THR A 194 -32.07 16.05 -17.08
N SER A 195 -30.84 16.62 -17.14
CA SER A 195 -30.37 17.56 -16.14
C SER A 195 -31.34 18.72 -15.99
N SER A 196 -31.55 19.15 -14.73
CA SER A 196 -32.53 20.21 -14.40
C SER A 196 -32.05 21.59 -14.85
N ASP A 197 -30.74 21.78 -14.93
CA ASP A 197 -30.05 23.05 -15.13
C ASP A 197 -28.77 22.89 -15.97
N MET A 198 -28.11 23.97 -16.26
CA MET A 198 -26.78 24.09 -16.85
C MET A 198 -26.28 25.50 -16.59
N SER A 199 -25.03 25.65 -16.23
CA SER A 199 -24.38 26.94 -16.08
C SER A 199 -22.99 26.96 -16.71
N GLY A 200 -22.59 28.12 -17.24
CA GLY A 200 -21.24 28.31 -17.79
C GLY A 200 -20.80 29.78 -17.75
N LEU A 201 -19.93 30.10 -16.78
CA LEU A 201 -19.28 31.40 -16.63
C LEU A 201 -17.76 31.22 -16.61
N PHE A 202 -17.06 31.93 -17.52
CA PHE A 202 -15.61 31.76 -17.67
C PHE A 202 -14.90 33.10 -17.75
N TYR A 203 -13.76 33.15 -17.04
CA TYR A 203 -12.86 34.32 -17.04
C TYR A 203 -11.46 33.87 -17.45
N LEU A 204 -10.74 34.71 -18.16
CA LEU A 204 -9.32 34.51 -18.49
C LEU A 204 -8.52 35.72 -17.99
N SER A 205 -7.55 35.45 -17.12
CA SER A 205 -6.65 36.46 -16.56
C SER A 205 -5.19 36.11 -16.86
N PHE A 206 -4.32 37.12 -16.95
CA PHE A 206 -2.90 36.98 -17.19
C PHE A 206 -2.09 37.54 -16.02
N GLU A 207 -1.04 36.85 -15.61
CA GLU A 207 0.01 37.38 -14.77
C GLU A 207 1.03 38.12 -15.64
N LEU A 208 1.27 39.39 -15.34
CA LEU A 208 2.15 40.28 -16.08
C LEU A 208 3.40 40.60 -15.26
N SER A 209 4.58 40.46 -15.86
CA SER A 209 5.87 40.57 -15.18
C SER A 209 6.43 42.00 -15.12
N ASP A 210 5.96 42.90 -15.99
CA ASP A 210 6.56 44.25 -16.17
C ASP A 210 5.91 45.36 -15.32
N GLY A 211 4.81 45.07 -14.61
CA GLY A 211 4.05 46.03 -13.82
C GLY A 211 3.30 47.06 -14.64
N VAL A 212 3.11 46.84 -15.95
CA VAL A 212 2.32 47.69 -16.85
C VAL A 212 0.94 47.09 -17.04
N SER A 213 -0.10 47.93 -16.99
CA SER A 213 -1.48 47.48 -17.20
C SER A 213 -1.82 47.42 -18.67
N TYR A 214 -2.32 46.28 -19.15
CA TYR A 214 -2.72 46.02 -20.53
C TYR A 214 -4.20 45.60 -20.67
N TYR A 215 -4.80 45.10 -19.61
CA TYR A 215 -6.16 44.50 -19.57
C TYR A 215 -6.99 45.14 -18.46
N GLY A 216 -8.11 44.56 -18.12
CA GLY A 216 -8.96 45.04 -17.04
C GLY A 216 -8.54 44.57 -15.65
N GLU A 217 -9.07 45.21 -14.59
CA GLU A 217 -8.84 44.82 -13.22
C GLU A 217 -9.44 43.43 -12.96
N THR A 218 -8.80 42.61 -12.12
CA THR A 218 -9.38 41.33 -11.70
C THR A 218 -10.68 41.54 -10.91
N PRO A 219 -11.68 40.65 -11.01
CA PRO A 219 -12.89 40.69 -10.18
C PRO A 219 -12.58 40.73 -8.68
N GLU A 220 -13.49 41.28 -7.87
CA GLU A 220 -13.31 41.39 -6.40
C GLU A 220 -13.14 40.02 -5.73
N TRP A 221 -13.71 38.95 -6.28
CA TRP A 221 -13.59 37.59 -5.80
C TRP A 221 -12.37 36.87 -6.37
N PHE A 222 -11.56 37.46 -7.22
CA PHE A 222 -10.40 36.83 -7.83
C PHE A 222 -9.48 36.22 -6.77
N TYR A 223 -9.21 34.95 -6.90
CA TYR A 223 -8.23 34.25 -6.11
C TYR A 223 -7.43 33.29 -7.00
N LEU A 224 -6.29 32.88 -6.53
CA LEU A 224 -5.52 31.81 -7.14
C LEU A 224 -5.48 30.66 -6.13
N PRO A 225 -5.49 29.41 -6.58
CA PRO A 225 -5.18 28.30 -5.69
C PRO A 225 -3.84 28.57 -4.99
N ASP A 226 -3.73 28.23 -3.73
CA ASP A 226 -2.47 28.37 -3.01
C ASP A 226 -1.41 27.53 -3.73
N GLU A 227 -0.46 28.20 -4.42
CA GLU A 227 0.66 27.50 -5.05
C GLU A 227 1.50 26.81 -3.98
N PHE A 228 1.76 25.52 -4.19
CA PHE A 228 2.65 24.78 -3.31
C PHE A 228 4.04 25.41 -3.31
N SER A 229 4.44 25.98 -2.19
CA SER A 229 5.73 26.69 -2.06
C SER A 229 6.59 26.18 -0.91
N SER A 230 5.98 25.53 0.08
CA SER A 230 6.69 25.06 1.27
C SER A 230 5.98 23.92 1.99
N SER A 231 6.74 23.14 2.75
CA SER A 231 6.24 22.07 3.60
C SER A 231 7.11 21.86 4.83
N HIS A 232 6.52 21.37 5.90
CA HIS A 232 7.26 20.80 7.03
C HIS A 232 7.79 19.38 6.72
N LEU A 233 7.25 18.73 5.69
CA LEU A 233 7.77 17.47 5.16
C LEU A 233 8.86 17.74 4.11
N PRO A 234 9.76 16.80 3.83
CA PRO A 234 10.68 16.91 2.71
C PRO A 234 9.94 17.17 1.40
N ILE A 235 10.54 17.92 0.51
CA ILE A 235 10.04 18.16 -0.85
C ILE A 235 10.95 17.41 -1.82
N ILE A 236 10.36 16.56 -2.66
CA ILE A 236 11.06 15.92 -3.78
C ILE A 236 10.59 16.56 -5.07
N VAL A 237 11.55 17.07 -5.83
CA VAL A 237 11.34 17.68 -7.15
C VAL A 237 11.93 16.75 -8.20
N VAL A 238 11.11 16.29 -9.13
CA VAL A 238 11.53 15.50 -10.29
C VAL A 238 11.37 16.34 -11.55
N ASN A 239 12.42 16.39 -12.35
CA ASN A 239 12.39 17.05 -13.65
C ASN A 239 12.63 16.01 -14.74
N THR A 240 11.60 15.73 -15.54
CA THR A 240 11.65 14.80 -16.67
C THR A 240 12.04 15.49 -17.98
N ASN A 241 12.21 16.80 -17.98
CA ASN A 241 12.33 17.64 -19.16
C ASN A 241 11.13 17.52 -20.11
N GLY A 242 9.93 17.37 -19.55
CA GLY A 242 8.68 17.24 -20.30
C GLY A 242 8.49 15.85 -20.93
N GLN A 243 9.28 14.86 -20.56
CA GLN A 243 9.06 13.47 -20.99
C GLN A 243 7.95 12.85 -20.15
N GLU A 244 6.99 12.20 -20.80
CA GLU A 244 5.99 11.38 -20.12
C GLU A 244 6.67 10.22 -19.37
N ILE A 245 6.27 9.96 -18.13
CA ILE A 245 6.78 8.83 -17.36
C ILE A 245 6.03 7.57 -17.79
N PRO A 246 6.73 6.57 -18.38
CA PRO A 246 6.06 5.38 -18.91
C PRO A 246 5.71 4.38 -17.79
N ASN A 247 4.84 3.42 -18.12
CA ASN A 247 4.52 2.30 -17.22
C ASN A 247 5.59 1.18 -17.26
N GLU A 248 6.47 1.19 -18.24
CA GLU A 248 7.58 0.24 -18.43
C GLU A 248 8.78 0.99 -19.00
N ASP A 249 9.99 0.49 -18.71
CA ASP A 249 11.27 1.07 -19.12
C ASP A 249 11.52 2.47 -18.56
N LYS A 250 12.18 2.51 -17.40
CA LYS A 250 12.51 3.79 -16.72
C LYS A 250 13.14 4.81 -17.63
N ILE A 251 12.55 5.99 -17.72
CA ILE A 251 13.19 7.16 -18.32
C ILE A 251 14.24 7.73 -17.36
N THR A 252 15.23 8.43 -17.89
CA THR A 252 16.17 9.20 -17.09
C THR A 252 15.58 10.57 -16.77
N ALA A 253 15.54 10.92 -15.50
CA ALA A 253 15.10 12.20 -14.99
C ALA A 253 16.11 12.76 -13.99
N HIS A 254 15.95 14.00 -13.58
CA HIS A 254 16.69 14.61 -12.49
C HIS A 254 15.81 14.64 -11.25
N MET A 255 16.34 14.33 -10.09
CA MET A 255 15.68 14.44 -8.80
C MET A 255 16.46 15.34 -7.86
N GLY A 256 15.78 16.32 -7.30
CA GLY A 256 16.26 17.13 -6.18
C GLY A 256 15.46 16.84 -4.92
N ILE A 257 16.11 16.73 -3.77
CA ILE A 257 15.44 16.58 -2.47
C ILE A 257 15.83 17.75 -1.56
N ILE A 258 14.82 18.44 -1.07
CA ILE A 258 14.95 19.51 -0.08
C ILE A 258 14.52 18.95 1.27
N TYR A 259 15.44 18.92 2.23
CA TYR A 259 15.18 18.47 3.60
C TYR A 259 16.09 19.22 4.56
N ASN A 260 15.62 20.34 5.12
CA ASN A 260 16.43 21.25 5.94
C ASN A 260 16.80 20.61 7.28
N ALA A 261 15.85 20.25 8.08
CA ALA A 261 16.04 19.44 9.30
C ALA A 261 14.67 19.07 9.87
N PRO A 262 14.57 18.06 10.75
CA PRO A 262 13.32 17.77 11.43
C PRO A 262 12.78 18.99 12.19
N GLY A 263 11.57 19.42 11.84
CA GLY A 263 10.88 20.56 12.46
C GLY A 263 11.14 21.91 11.79
N GLU A 264 12.00 21.98 10.76
CA GLU A 264 12.17 23.17 9.93
C GLU A 264 11.29 23.09 8.68
N ILE A 265 10.92 24.27 8.15
CA ILE A 265 10.15 24.35 6.90
C ILE A 265 11.10 24.21 5.72
N ASN A 266 10.72 23.42 4.75
CA ASN A 266 11.36 23.27 3.45
C ASN A 266 10.62 24.17 2.46
N TYR A 267 11.33 25.05 1.77
CA TYR A 267 10.77 25.89 0.73
C TYR A 267 11.15 25.34 -0.64
N LEU A 268 10.24 25.36 -1.59
CA LEU A 268 10.51 24.90 -2.96
C LEU A 268 11.68 25.66 -3.63
N SER A 269 11.94 26.88 -3.17
CA SER A 269 13.07 27.72 -3.60
C SER A 269 14.40 27.38 -2.92
N ASP A 270 14.42 26.49 -1.92
CA ASP A 270 15.65 26.09 -1.23
C ASP A 270 16.55 25.24 -2.15
N PRO A 271 17.87 25.25 -1.95
CA PRO A 271 18.74 24.34 -2.69
C PRO A 271 18.47 22.87 -2.34
N TYR A 272 18.68 22.01 -3.31
CA TYR A 272 18.65 20.56 -3.07
C TYR A 272 19.80 20.16 -2.14
N ASN A 273 19.48 19.93 -0.88
CA ASN A 273 20.47 19.73 0.19
C ASN A 273 20.54 18.28 0.71
N HIS A 274 19.63 17.41 0.28
CA HIS A 274 19.61 16.01 0.72
C HIS A 274 19.95 15.04 -0.42
N TYR A 275 19.49 15.30 -1.62
CA TYR A 275 19.87 14.60 -2.85
C TYR A 275 19.79 15.59 -4.04
N ASP A 276 20.71 15.48 -4.98
CA ASP A 276 20.74 16.26 -6.21
C ASP A 276 21.43 15.41 -7.28
N GLY A 277 20.66 14.73 -8.15
CA GLY A 277 21.24 13.78 -9.08
C GLY A 277 20.26 13.12 -10.04
N PHE A 278 20.78 12.20 -10.85
CA PHE A 278 19.99 11.49 -11.84
C PHE A 278 19.23 10.32 -11.20
N ILE A 279 18.06 10.04 -11.79
CA ILE A 279 17.24 8.87 -11.46
C ILE A 279 16.74 8.20 -12.74
N GLY A 280 16.44 6.90 -12.61
CA GLY A 280 15.51 6.23 -13.49
C GLY A 280 14.13 6.23 -12.85
N ILE A 281 13.09 6.58 -13.58
CA ILE A 281 11.71 6.63 -13.07
C ILE A 281 10.72 6.01 -14.04
N GLU A 282 9.79 5.22 -13.52
CA GLU A 282 8.68 4.60 -14.26
C GLU A 282 7.42 4.55 -13.39
N ILE A 283 6.25 4.53 -13.99
CA ILE A 283 4.99 4.21 -13.30
C ILE A 283 5.06 2.74 -12.87
N ARG A 284 4.53 2.43 -11.69
CA ARG A 284 4.47 1.07 -11.18
C ARG A 284 3.10 0.72 -10.62
N GLY A 285 2.87 -0.59 -10.51
CA GLY A 285 1.68 -1.19 -9.91
C GLY A 285 0.86 -1.94 -10.95
N SER A 286 -0.13 -2.69 -10.52
CA SER A 286 -1.12 -3.34 -11.38
C SER A 286 -2.39 -2.48 -11.39
N SER A 287 -3.34 -2.71 -10.47
CA SER A 287 -4.58 -1.91 -10.37
C SER A 287 -4.34 -0.43 -10.03
N THR A 288 -3.25 -0.09 -9.37
CA THR A 288 -2.94 1.31 -9.02
C THR A 288 -2.60 2.19 -10.22
N THR A 289 -2.30 1.60 -11.38
CA THR A 289 -2.10 2.34 -12.64
C THR A 289 -3.40 2.95 -13.18
N TRP A 290 -4.56 2.49 -12.71
CA TRP A 290 -5.87 3.03 -13.11
C TRP A 290 -6.20 4.36 -12.41
N PHE A 291 -5.57 4.64 -11.26
CA PHE A 291 -5.84 5.86 -10.50
C PHE A 291 -5.08 7.06 -11.08
N PRO A 292 -5.64 8.28 -11.00
CA PRO A 292 -4.98 9.48 -11.50
C PRO A 292 -3.69 9.79 -10.75
N LYS A 293 -3.63 9.53 -9.43
CA LYS A 293 -2.41 9.65 -8.62
C LYS A 293 -1.53 8.43 -8.79
N LYS A 294 -0.51 8.52 -9.64
CA LYS A 294 0.38 7.41 -10.00
C LYS A 294 1.42 7.10 -8.92
N GLN A 295 1.76 5.83 -8.78
CA GLN A 295 2.92 5.38 -8.02
C GLN A 295 4.14 5.26 -8.95
N PHE A 296 5.35 5.44 -8.40
CA PHE A 296 6.56 5.36 -9.21
C PHE A 296 7.58 4.38 -8.60
N ALA A 297 8.29 3.64 -9.48
CA ALA A 297 9.52 2.98 -9.14
C ALA A 297 10.67 3.92 -9.52
N VAL A 298 11.54 4.20 -8.55
CA VAL A 298 12.64 5.15 -8.69
C VAL A 298 13.95 4.45 -8.41
N GLU A 299 14.96 4.71 -9.24
CA GLU A 299 16.28 4.19 -9.12
C GLU A 299 17.30 5.33 -9.17
N THR A 300 18.03 5.56 -8.10
CA THR A 300 19.09 6.57 -8.09
C THR A 300 20.27 6.11 -8.94
N ARG A 301 20.78 7.02 -9.81
CA ARG A 301 21.78 6.75 -10.82
C ARG A 301 22.94 7.75 -10.75
N ASP A 302 24.11 7.33 -11.22
CA ASP A 302 25.23 8.23 -11.46
C ASP A 302 25.14 8.93 -12.82
N SER A 303 26.10 9.77 -13.14
CA SER A 303 26.15 10.51 -14.41
C SER A 303 26.33 9.63 -15.66
N LEU A 304 26.65 8.35 -15.50
CA LEU A 304 26.78 7.37 -16.58
C LEU A 304 25.51 6.52 -16.72
N GLY A 305 24.54 6.71 -15.84
CA GLY A 305 23.29 5.93 -15.83
C GLY A 305 23.37 4.63 -15.04
N GLU A 306 24.49 4.38 -14.35
CA GLU A 306 24.69 3.21 -13.51
C GLU A 306 24.07 3.43 -12.11
N ASN A 307 23.73 2.32 -11.43
CA ASN A 307 23.14 2.35 -10.09
C ASN A 307 24.02 3.10 -9.09
N ASN A 308 23.42 4.00 -8.34
CA ASN A 308 24.08 4.82 -7.34
C ASN A 308 23.41 4.65 -5.98
N ASN A 309 23.99 3.81 -5.12
CA ASN A 309 23.47 3.61 -3.76
C ASN A 309 23.66 4.87 -2.92
N VAL A 310 22.59 5.41 -2.39
CA VAL A 310 22.58 6.61 -1.54
C VAL A 310 21.67 6.42 -0.33
N PRO A 311 22.07 6.95 0.85
CA PRO A 311 21.19 6.96 2.01
C PRO A 311 20.15 8.08 1.85
N LEU A 312 18.86 7.76 1.90
CA LEU A 312 17.80 8.75 1.86
C LEU A 312 17.03 8.76 3.18
N PHE A 313 16.83 9.94 3.77
CA PHE A 313 16.05 10.13 5.01
C PHE A 313 16.48 9.24 6.18
N GLY A 314 17.78 8.96 6.30
CA GLY A 314 18.34 8.07 7.33
C GLY A 314 18.08 6.57 7.09
N MET A 315 17.47 6.19 5.98
CA MET A 315 17.41 4.80 5.54
C MET A 315 18.78 4.36 5.00
N PRO A 316 19.15 3.08 5.12
CA PRO A 316 20.40 2.55 4.58
C PRO A 316 20.57 2.87 3.09
N GLU A 317 21.82 3.03 2.67
CA GLU A 317 22.14 3.31 1.26
C GLU A 317 21.67 2.20 0.33
N GLU A 318 20.99 2.60 -0.73
CA GLU A 318 20.47 1.74 -1.78
C GLU A 318 20.09 2.61 -3.00
N ASN A 319 19.87 1.98 -4.15
CA ASN A 319 19.43 2.68 -5.35
C ASN A 319 17.93 2.51 -5.66
N ASP A 320 17.29 1.41 -5.24
CA ASP A 320 15.90 1.11 -5.54
C ASP A 320 14.92 1.64 -4.48
N TRP A 321 14.05 2.55 -4.89
CA TRP A 321 13.03 3.21 -4.06
C TRP A 321 11.65 3.14 -4.70
N ILE A 322 10.62 3.33 -3.91
CA ILE A 322 9.24 3.38 -4.37
C ILE A 322 8.58 4.65 -3.84
N PHE A 323 7.99 5.44 -4.71
CA PHE A 323 7.11 6.54 -4.36
C PHE A 323 5.67 6.02 -4.35
N ASN A 324 5.22 5.64 -3.16
CA ASN A 324 3.87 5.13 -2.95
C ASN A 324 2.89 6.29 -2.89
N ALA A 325 1.82 6.19 -3.67
CA ALA A 325 0.75 7.16 -3.76
C ALA A 325 -0.49 6.64 -3.01
N PRO A 326 -0.77 7.08 -1.79
CA PRO A 326 -1.95 6.63 -1.04
C PRO A 326 -3.23 7.29 -1.55
N TYR A 327 -3.73 6.86 -2.73
CA TYR A 327 -4.95 7.37 -3.33
C TYR A 327 -6.21 6.69 -2.79
N THR A 328 -6.18 5.37 -2.70
CA THR A 328 -7.29 4.56 -2.16
C THR A 328 -7.24 4.44 -0.63
N ASP A 329 -6.10 4.72 -0.02
CA ASP A 329 -5.95 4.80 1.43
C ASP A 329 -6.12 6.25 1.90
N LYS A 330 -7.36 6.66 2.15
CA LYS A 330 -7.66 8.03 2.60
C LYS A 330 -7.19 8.35 4.01
N SER A 331 -6.78 7.34 4.80
CA SER A 331 -6.07 7.58 6.06
C SER A 331 -4.61 8.00 5.83
N LEU A 332 -4.06 7.75 4.64
CA LEU A 332 -2.69 8.02 4.20
C LEU A 332 -1.62 7.22 4.98
N MET A 333 -1.98 6.24 5.83
CA MET A 333 -1.03 5.64 6.77
C MET A 333 -1.12 4.11 6.95
N ARG A 334 -2.05 3.39 6.30
CA ARG A 334 -2.25 1.95 6.52
C ARG A 334 -0.98 1.12 6.34
N ASN A 335 -0.28 1.30 5.21
CA ASN A 335 0.99 0.63 4.96
C ASN A 335 2.06 1.01 6.00
N VAL A 336 2.15 2.30 6.34
CA VAL A 336 3.16 2.81 7.30
C VAL A 336 2.95 2.22 8.69
N ILE A 337 1.69 2.11 9.14
CA ILE A 337 1.34 1.52 10.44
C ILE A 337 1.80 0.06 10.51
N ILE A 338 1.40 -0.77 9.56
CA ILE A 338 1.70 -2.20 9.63
C ILE A 338 3.19 -2.50 9.45
N TYR A 339 3.89 -1.77 8.57
CA TYR A 339 5.34 -1.92 8.44
C TYR A 339 6.06 -1.51 9.72
N LYS A 340 5.62 -0.46 10.40
CA LYS A 340 6.16 -0.10 11.71
C LYS A 340 5.88 -1.17 12.76
N MET A 341 4.67 -1.71 12.82
CA MET A 341 4.32 -2.79 13.75
C MET A 341 5.20 -4.03 13.52
N ALA A 342 5.47 -4.41 12.28
CA ALA A 342 6.34 -5.53 11.96
C ALA A 342 7.80 -5.28 12.37
N ARG A 343 8.32 -4.05 12.17
CA ARG A 343 9.65 -3.68 12.66
C ARG A 343 9.72 -3.69 14.18
N ASP A 344 8.70 -3.21 14.86
CA ASP A 344 8.62 -3.23 16.34
C ASP A 344 8.51 -4.68 16.89
N ALA A 345 7.97 -5.62 16.09
CA ALA A 345 8.00 -7.05 16.37
C ALA A 345 9.39 -7.68 16.17
N GLY A 346 10.37 -6.94 15.65
CA GLY A 346 11.74 -7.40 15.42
C GLY A 346 11.96 -8.06 14.05
N LYS A 347 11.05 -7.85 13.09
CA LYS A 347 11.19 -8.37 11.71
C LYS A 347 11.59 -7.24 10.76
N TYR A 348 12.33 -7.60 9.70
CA TYR A 348 12.49 -6.65 8.60
C TYR A 348 11.14 -6.40 7.94
N ALA A 349 10.78 -5.14 7.82
CA ALA A 349 9.70 -4.65 7.00
C ALA A 349 10.11 -3.28 6.45
N THR A 350 9.66 -2.98 5.26
CA THR A 350 9.93 -1.76 4.52
C THR A 350 9.93 -0.52 5.41
N ARG A 351 11.03 0.24 5.39
CA ARG A 351 11.10 1.56 6.02
C ARG A 351 10.39 2.56 5.13
N SER A 352 9.90 3.62 5.74
CA SER A 352 9.06 4.60 5.04
C SER A 352 9.37 6.03 5.48
N HIS A 353 9.21 6.97 4.56
CA HIS A 353 9.30 8.40 4.86
C HIS A 353 8.28 9.18 4.04
N TYR A 354 7.50 10.07 4.69
CA TYR A 354 6.56 10.95 4.00
C TYR A 354 7.29 12.10 3.33
N PHE A 355 6.81 12.52 2.17
CA PHE A 355 7.31 13.68 1.43
C PHE A 355 6.23 14.23 0.51
N GLU A 356 6.40 15.46 0.06
CA GLU A 356 5.56 16.07 -0.95
C GLU A 356 6.28 16.08 -2.29
N LEU A 357 5.58 15.69 -3.36
CA LEU A 357 6.15 15.46 -4.68
C LEU A 357 5.76 16.59 -5.64
N VAL A 358 6.75 17.10 -6.36
CA VAL A 358 6.58 18.00 -7.51
C VAL A 358 7.23 17.37 -8.73
N ILE A 359 6.52 17.27 -9.85
CA ILE A 359 7.04 16.75 -11.12
C ILE A 359 6.86 17.82 -12.18
N ASP A 360 7.96 18.26 -12.80
CA ASP A 360 7.98 19.30 -13.84
C ASP A 360 7.21 20.58 -13.45
N GLY A 361 7.29 20.97 -12.18
CA GLY A 361 6.61 22.14 -11.61
C GLY A 361 5.19 21.85 -11.09
N ASP A 362 4.57 20.72 -11.44
CA ASP A 362 3.24 20.36 -10.98
C ASP A 362 3.31 19.63 -9.62
N TYR A 363 2.61 20.14 -8.62
CA TYR A 363 2.48 19.54 -7.31
C TYR A 363 1.61 18.27 -7.37
N ARG A 364 2.17 17.14 -6.97
CA ARG A 364 1.52 15.81 -7.02
C ARG A 364 0.95 15.34 -5.70
N GLY A 365 1.03 16.14 -4.64
CA GLY A 365 0.50 15.79 -3.31
C GLY A 365 1.47 15.02 -2.44
N LEU A 366 0.92 14.47 -1.35
CA LEU A 366 1.64 13.68 -0.37
C LEU A 366 1.94 12.28 -0.89
N TYR A 367 3.20 11.86 -0.79
CA TYR A 367 3.69 10.54 -1.12
C TYR A 367 4.42 9.90 0.07
N VAL A 368 4.65 8.60 -0.01
CA VAL A 368 5.47 7.87 0.94
C VAL A 368 6.61 7.17 0.20
N MET A 369 7.84 7.50 0.51
CA MET A 369 8.99 6.74 0.03
C MET A 369 9.07 5.41 0.78
N PHE A 370 9.17 4.32 0.03
CA PHE A 370 9.35 2.97 0.54
C PHE A 370 10.66 2.36 0.02
N GLU A 371 11.29 1.55 0.87
CA GLU A 371 12.30 0.61 0.41
C GLU A 371 11.62 -0.47 -0.45
N LYS A 372 12.20 -0.78 -1.60
CA LYS A 372 11.79 -1.95 -2.40
C LYS A 372 12.25 -3.23 -1.70
N ILE A 373 11.41 -4.26 -1.64
CA ILE A 373 11.86 -5.58 -1.18
C ILE A 373 12.95 -6.09 -2.14
N LYS A 374 14.09 -6.43 -1.57
CA LYS A 374 15.30 -6.81 -2.31
C LYS A 374 16.23 -7.62 -1.40
N ARG A 375 17.03 -8.50 -1.98
CA ARG A 375 18.17 -9.09 -1.28
C ARG A 375 19.20 -8.00 -1.00
N ASP A 376 19.47 -7.71 0.26
CA ASP A 376 20.43 -6.75 0.75
C ASP A 376 20.68 -6.96 2.25
N ASP A 377 21.87 -6.64 2.75
CA ASP A 377 22.26 -6.81 4.16
C ASP A 377 21.36 -6.01 5.13
N ASN A 378 20.76 -4.91 4.66
CA ASN A 378 19.86 -4.06 5.44
C ASN A 378 18.39 -4.28 5.13
N ARG A 379 18.04 -5.15 4.16
CA ARG A 379 16.67 -5.47 3.74
C ARG A 379 16.38 -6.95 3.99
N VAL A 380 16.31 -7.78 2.95
CA VAL A 380 16.23 -9.25 3.13
C VAL A 380 17.66 -9.77 3.13
N ASN A 381 18.17 -9.97 4.35
CA ASN A 381 19.56 -10.36 4.55
C ASN A 381 19.72 -11.88 4.40
N ILE A 382 19.93 -12.30 3.16
CA ILE A 382 20.26 -13.67 2.77
C ILE A 382 21.48 -13.68 1.86
N SER A 383 22.10 -14.83 1.73
CA SER A 383 23.27 -15.05 0.86
C SER A 383 22.96 -14.64 -0.58
N LYS A 384 23.99 -14.15 -1.28
CA LYS A 384 23.92 -13.96 -2.72
C LYS A 384 23.90 -15.34 -3.40
N LEU A 385 23.17 -15.46 -4.48
CA LEU A 385 23.13 -16.66 -5.32
C LEU A 385 23.54 -16.26 -6.75
N GLU A 386 24.74 -16.70 -7.14
CA GLU A 386 25.27 -16.46 -8.50
C GLU A 386 24.84 -17.56 -9.47
N PRO A 387 24.75 -17.31 -10.79
CA PRO A 387 24.33 -18.31 -11.77
C PRO A 387 25.18 -19.59 -11.80
N GLU A 388 26.44 -19.51 -11.37
CA GLU A 388 27.37 -20.63 -11.32
C GLU A 388 27.21 -21.52 -10.07
N GLU A 389 26.48 -21.04 -9.06
CA GLU A 389 26.23 -21.74 -7.81
C GLU A 389 25.09 -22.76 -7.97
N ILE A 390 25.40 -23.93 -8.52
CA ILE A 390 24.43 -24.97 -8.92
C ILE A 390 24.56 -26.27 -8.13
N SER A 391 25.36 -26.32 -7.07
CA SER A 391 25.59 -27.55 -6.30
C SER A 391 26.11 -27.27 -4.89
N GLY A 392 26.06 -28.31 -4.04
CA GLY A 392 26.56 -28.22 -2.67
C GLY A 392 25.69 -27.31 -1.80
N ASP A 393 26.30 -26.64 -0.82
CA ASP A 393 25.61 -25.70 0.05
C ASP A 393 25.19 -24.42 -0.70
N ASP A 394 25.96 -24.03 -1.71
CA ASP A 394 25.73 -22.76 -2.44
C ASP A 394 24.36 -22.70 -3.13
N ILE A 395 23.87 -23.80 -3.70
CA ILE A 395 22.53 -23.85 -4.32
C ILE A 395 21.39 -23.83 -3.30
N THR A 396 21.67 -24.11 -2.03
CA THR A 396 20.61 -24.30 -1.02
C THR A 396 19.96 -23.04 -0.53
N GLY A 397 20.51 -21.86 -0.84
CA GLY A 397 19.98 -20.59 -0.33
C GLY A 397 20.19 -19.40 -1.25
N GLY A 398 19.74 -18.25 -0.80
CA GLY A 398 19.73 -17.02 -1.59
C GLY A 398 18.48 -16.90 -2.46
N TYR A 399 17.33 -17.37 -1.96
CA TYR A 399 16.06 -17.27 -2.69
C TYR A 399 15.06 -16.37 -1.98
N ILE A 400 14.42 -15.48 -2.74
CA ILE A 400 13.19 -14.80 -2.37
C ILE A 400 12.13 -15.20 -3.40
N ILE A 401 11.03 -15.75 -2.94
CA ILE A 401 9.86 -16.09 -3.75
C ILE A 401 8.64 -15.38 -3.18
N LYS A 402 7.60 -15.26 -3.97
CA LYS A 402 6.33 -14.71 -3.48
C LYS A 402 5.14 -15.47 -4.07
N VAL A 403 4.08 -15.59 -3.30
CA VAL A 403 2.76 -15.94 -3.81
C VAL A 403 2.13 -14.68 -4.35
N ASP A 404 1.84 -14.65 -5.66
CA ASP A 404 1.28 -13.48 -6.33
C ASP A 404 0.59 -13.87 -7.64
N LYS A 405 0.02 -12.88 -8.33
CA LYS A 405 -0.59 -13.03 -9.65
C LYS A 405 0.43 -13.56 -10.65
N TRP A 406 -0.05 -14.30 -11.61
CA TRP A 406 0.78 -14.83 -12.72
C TRP A 406 0.79 -13.90 -13.95
N ASP A 407 0.08 -12.76 -13.89
CA ASP A 407 -0.02 -11.76 -14.95
C ASP A 407 1.17 -10.78 -14.93
N GLY A 408 1.53 -10.28 -16.10
CA GLY A 408 2.60 -9.31 -16.30
C GLY A 408 3.73 -9.82 -17.20
N GLU A 409 4.55 -8.92 -17.71
CA GLU A 409 5.75 -9.24 -18.48
C GLU A 409 6.87 -9.72 -17.54
N ASN A 410 7.64 -10.72 -17.97
CA ASN A 410 8.76 -11.33 -17.22
C ASN A 410 8.40 -11.95 -15.86
N VAL A 411 7.17 -12.42 -15.70
CA VAL A 411 6.77 -13.17 -14.52
C VAL A 411 7.23 -14.62 -14.63
N GLY A 412 8.39 -14.94 -14.05
CA GLY A 412 8.89 -16.31 -13.91
C GLY A 412 8.42 -16.95 -12.61
N GLY A 413 8.09 -18.23 -12.66
CA GLY A 413 7.63 -18.97 -11.49
C GLY A 413 6.97 -20.28 -11.86
N TRP A 414 6.17 -20.82 -10.92
CA TRP A 414 5.46 -22.11 -11.14
C TRP A 414 4.17 -22.17 -10.34
N TYR A 415 3.22 -22.99 -10.80
CA TYR A 415 2.02 -23.29 -10.06
C TYR A 415 2.28 -24.36 -8.99
N SER A 416 1.73 -24.15 -7.79
CA SER A 416 1.55 -25.23 -6.83
C SER A 416 0.47 -26.18 -7.35
N GLU A 417 0.72 -27.47 -7.30
CA GLU A 417 -0.24 -28.52 -7.66
C GLU A 417 -0.89 -29.06 -6.38
N PRO A 418 -2.03 -28.52 -5.94
CA PRO A 418 -2.72 -29.03 -4.76
C PRO A 418 -3.24 -30.48 -5.02
N PRO A 419 -3.27 -31.32 -3.99
CA PRO A 419 -3.55 -32.76 -4.14
C PRO A 419 -5.02 -33.11 -4.44
N SER A 420 -5.91 -32.15 -4.52
CA SER A 420 -7.32 -32.37 -4.86
C SER A 420 -7.91 -31.17 -5.58
N ASP A 421 -8.90 -31.42 -6.46
CA ASP A 421 -9.69 -30.40 -7.16
C ASP A 421 -10.47 -29.45 -6.20
N SER A 422 -10.39 -29.65 -4.89
CA SER A 422 -11.05 -28.86 -3.86
C SER A 422 -10.26 -27.61 -3.44
N TYR A 423 -8.97 -27.55 -3.76
CA TYR A 423 -8.11 -26.40 -3.45
C TYR A 423 -7.78 -25.67 -4.74
N GLY A 424 -8.06 -24.38 -4.80
CA GLY A 424 -7.59 -23.52 -5.88
C GLY A 424 -6.06 -23.56 -5.96
N GLY A 425 -5.51 -23.50 -7.17
CA GLY A 425 -4.07 -23.36 -7.38
C GLY A 425 -3.62 -21.95 -7.01
N PHE A 426 -2.37 -21.80 -6.64
CA PHE A 426 -1.70 -20.52 -6.46
C PHE A 426 -0.34 -20.53 -7.15
N TYR A 427 0.22 -19.35 -7.38
CA TYR A 427 1.43 -19.19 -8.19
C TYR A 427 2.58 -18.68 -7.34
N TYR A 428 3.72 -19.40 -7.36
CA TYR A 428 4.98 -18.93 -6.80
C TYR A 428 5.77 -18.19 -7.88
N GLN A 429 6.16 -16.93 -7.59
CA GLN A 429 7.03 -16.14 -8.46
C GLN A 429 8.45 -16.09 -7.93
N TYR A 430 9.44 -16.14 -8.82
CA TYR A 430 10.81 -15.81 -8.49
C TYR A 430 10.92 -14.29 -8.28
N HIS A 431 11.39 -13.86 -7.13
CA HIS A 431 11.69 -12.47 -6.84
C HIS A 431 13.19 -12.21 -6.81
N TYR A 432 13.95 -13.12 -6.22
CA TYR A 432 15.40 -13.15 -6.25
C TYR A 432 15.91 -14.61 -6.22
N PRO A 433 16.85 -15.01 -7.08
CA PRO A 433 17.26 -14.26 -8.27
C PRO A 433 16.09 -13.92 -9.17
N LYS A 434 16.25 -12.91 -10.06
CA LYS A 434 15.17 -12.53 -11.00
C LYS A 434 14.89 -13.65 -12.02
N PRO A 435 13.71 -13.66 -12.67
CA PRO A 435 13.34 -14.69 -13.64
C PRO A 435 14.33 -14.87 -14.80
N ASP A 436 15.01 -13.80 -15.20
CA ASP A 436 16.02 -13.79 -16.27
C ASP A 436 17.45 -14.09 -15.76
N GLU A 437 17.66 -14.11 -14.45
CA GLU A 437 18.94 -14.39 -13.79
C GLU A 437 19.02 -15.82 -13.24
N ILE A 438 17.88 -16.37 -12.75
CA ILE A 438 17.83 -17.69 -12.13
C ILE A 438 18.03 -18.81 -13.15
N VAL A 439 19.02 -19.68 -12.93
CA VAL A 439 19.32 -20.78 -13.86
C VAL A 439 18.50 -22.04 -13.53
N TYR A 440 18.42 -22.97 -14.50
CA TYR A 440 17.56 -24.15 -14.42
C TYR A 440 17.77 -25.00 -13.14
N ASP A 441 19.02 -25.26 -12.75
CA ASP A 441 19.30 -26.07 -11.57
C ASP A 441 18.80 -25.38 -10.28
N GLN A 442 18.93 -24.06 -10.18
CA GLN A 442 18.42 -23.26 -9.07
C GLN A 442 16.89 -23.25 -9.03
N GLN A 443 16.24 -23.11 -10.20
CA GLN A 443 14.78 -23.26 -10.32
C GLN A 443 14.31 -24.62 -9.80
N GLN A 444 14.95 -25.70 -10.25
CA GLN A 444 14.61 -27.05 -9.82
C GLN A 444 14.82 -27.27 -8.31
N TYR A 445 15.87 -26.67 -7.74
CA TYR A 445 16.12 -26.76 -6.32
C TYR A 445 14.99 -26.12 -5.51
N ILE A 446 14.67 -24.85 -5.76
CA ILE A 446 13.66 -24.14 -4.96
C ILE A 446 12.25 -24.71 -5.17
N MET A 447 11.92 -25.13 -6.41
CA MET A 447 10.66 -25.84 -6.69
C MET A 447 10.56 -27.13 -5.87
N SER A 448 11.60 -27.97 -5.88
CA SER A 448 11.64 -29.23 -5.13
C SER A 448 11.59 -29.02 -3.62
N TYR A 449 12.21 -27.94 -3.13
CA TYR A 449 12.15 -27.56 -1.72
C TYR A 449 10.72 -27.20 -1.29
N MET A 450 10.03 -26.38 -2.08
CA MET A 450 8.64 -26.01 -1.82
C MET A 450 7.68 -27.20 -1.97
N GLU A 451 7.91 -28.05 -2.95
CA GLU A 451 7.14 -29.29 -3.11
C GLU A 451 7.31 -30.21 -1.88
N ASN A 452 8.52 -30.38 -1.37
CA ASN A 452 8.78 -31.14 -0.15
C ASN A 452 8.07 -30.51 1.06
N PHE A 453 8.08 -29.19 1.20
CA PHE A 453 7.33 -28.49 2.26
C PHE A 453 5.83 -28.78 2.15
N GLU A 454 5.25 -28.64 0.97
CA GLU A 454 3.82 -28.89 0.72
C GLU A 454 3.45 -30.34 0.97
N GLN A 455 4.24 -31.30 0.50
CA GLN A 455 4.01 -32.74 0.77
C GLN A 455 4.13 -33.07 2.24
N THR A 456 5.05 -32.44 2.97
CA THR A 456 5.19 -32.61 4.40
C THR A 456 3.95 -32.13 5.14
N ILE A 457 3.39 -30.98 4.75
CA ILE A 457 2.15 -30.44 5.33
C ILE A 457 0.94 -31.35 5.09
N LEU A 458 0.93 -32.09 3.99
CA LEU A 458 -0.15 -33.02 3.65
C LEU A 458 0.02 -34.40 4.28
N SER A 459 1.13 -34.65 4.96
CA SER A 459 1.38 -35.94 5.59
C SER A 459 0.59 -36.12 6.91
N ASP A 460 0.35 -37.36 7.31
CA ASP A 460 -0.30 -37.69 8.61
C ASP A 460 0.51 -37.14 9.82
N ASP A 461 1.80 -36.98 9.67
CA ASP A 461 2.75 -36.48 10.68
C ASP A 461 3.15 -35.02 10.48
N PHE A 462 2.33 -34.22 9.78
CA PHE A 462 2.66 -32.86 9.35
C PHE A 462 3.14 -31.96 10.50
N ALA A 463 2.57 -32.06 11.69
CA ALA A 463 2.90 -31.24 12.86
C ALA A 463 4.04 -31.85 13.72
N ASN A 464 4.72 -32.90 13.25
CA ASN A 464 5.83 -33.49 13.99
C ASN A 464 7.01 -32.50 14.02
N PRO A 465 7.54 -32.15 15.20
CA PRO A 465 8.60 -31.13 15.31
C PRO A 465 9.93 -31.53 14.65
N GLU A 466 10.18 -32.85 14.44
CA GLU A 466 11.45 -33.32 13.86
C GLU A 466 11.33 -33.61 12.35
N THR A 467 10.17 -34.05 11.89
CA THR A 467 9.97 -34.55 10.51
C THR A 467 8.82 -33.86 9.78
N GLY A 468 8.02 -33.09 10.49
CA GLY A 468 6.92 -32.30 9.94
C GLY A 468 7.35 -30.89 9.55
N TYR A 469 6.37 -30.07 9.17
CA TYR A 469 6.62 -28.69 8.73
C TYR A 469 7.37 -27.82 9.76
N PRO A 470 7.24 -28.04 11.10
CA PRO A 470 7.99 -27.22 12.06
C PRO A 470 9.52 -27.34 11.91
N SER A 471 10.02 -28.44 11.32
CA SER A 471 11.45 -28.62 11.05
C SER A 471 11.93 -27.88 9.79
N ILE A 472 11.02 -27.46 8.92
CA ILE A 472 11.30 -26.85 7.61
C ILE A 472 11.21 -25.33 7.67
N ILE A 473 10.35 -24.77 8.54
CA ILE A 473 10.09 -23.34 8.62
C ILE A 473 10.82 -22.65 9.76
N ASP A 474 11.11 -21.35 9.62
CA ASP A 474 11.37 -20.50 10.78
C ASP A 474 10.06 -20.21 11.52
N TRP A 475 9.88 -20.90 12.63
CA TRP A 475 8.64 -20.89 13.41
C TRP A 475 8.20 -19.49 13.82
N GLY A 476 9.16 -18.66 14.24
CA GLY A 476 8.87 -17.30 14.70
C GLY A 476 8.45 -16.37 13.57
N SER A 477 8.98 -16.54 12.35
CA SER A 477 8.59 -15.72 11.21
C SER A 477 7.16 -16.03 10.75
N PHE A 478 6.79 -17.29 10.72
CA PHE A 478 5.43 -17.71 10.36
C PHE A 478 4.39 -17.19 11.37
N ILE A 479 4.72 -17.20 12.66
CA ILE A 479 3.85 -16.63 13.72
C ILE A 479 3.69 -15.13 13.53
N ASP A 480 4.79 -14.39 13.39
CA ASP A 480 4.75 -12.94 13.24
C ASP A 480 4.05 -12.53 11.94
N PHE A 481 4.32 -13.24 10.82
CA PHE A 481 3.63 -13.02 9.55
C PHE A 481 2.12 -13.24 9.69
N PHE A 482 1.71 -14.38 10.30
CA PHE A 482 0.31 -14.67 10.58
C PHE A 482 -0.36 -13.53 11.37
N ILE A 483 0.26 -13.09 12.46
CA ILE A 483 -0.28 -12.00 13.30
C ILE A 483 -0.44 -10.71 12.49
N MET A 484 0.52 -10.35 11.62
CA MET A 484 0.44 -9.13 10.81
C MET A 484 -0.64 -9.22 9.73
N GLN A 485 -0.85 -10.39 9.12
CA GLN A 485 -1.95 -10.62 8.19
C GLN A 485 -3.31 -10.53 8.91
N GLU A 486 -3.43 -11.16 10.08
CA GLU A 486 -4.69 -11.22 10.80
C GLU A 486 -5.08 -9.90 11.46
N ILE A 487 -4.15 -9.13 12.01
CA ILE A 487 -4.47 -7.83 12.61
C ILE A 487 -4.99 -6.84 11.57
N THR A 488 -4.52 -6.94 10.33
CA THR A 488 -4.97 -6.09 9.23
C THR A 488 -6.22 -6.61 8.54
N LYS A 489 -6.47 -7.91 8.61
CA LYS A 489 -7.48 -8.62 7.81
C LYS A 489 -7.42 -8.18 6.35
N ASN A 490 -6.19 -8.12 5.80
CA ASN A 490 -5.97 -7.76 4.41
C ASN A 490 -6.63 -8.79 3.49
N VAL A 491 -7.54 -8.36 2.64
CA VAL A 491 -8.28 -9.24 1.71
C VAL A 491 -7.37 -9.97 0.71
N ASP A 492 -6.19 -9.43 0.44
CA ASP A 492 -5.14 -10.06 -0.36
C ASP A 492 -4.14 -10.86 0.48
N GLY A 493 -4.31 -10.86 1.80
CA GLY A 493 -3.43 -11.55 2.73
C GLY A 493 -3.24 -13.02 2.39
N TYR A 494 -2.00 -13.53 2.57
CA TYR A 494 -1.54 -14.89 2.26
C TYR A 494 -1.47 -15.26 0.77
N ARG A 495 -2.31 -14.69 -0.10
CA ARG A 495 -2.55 -15.12 -1.49
C ARG A 495 -1.94 -14.24 -2.56
N LEU A 496 -1.71 -12.96 -2.25
CA LEU A 496 -1.07 -11.98 -3.14
C LEU A 496 -0.01 -11.22 -2.35
N SER A 497 1.05 -10.79 -3.03
CA SER A 497 2.16 -10.03 -2.45
C SER A 497 2.74 -10.66 -1.18
N SER A 498 2.67 -11.99 -1.06
CA SER A 498 3.09 -12.75 0.13
C SER A 498 4.46 -13.36 -0.09
N PHE A 499 5.47 -12.74 0.52
CA PHE A 499 6.87 -13.11 0.34
C PHE A 499 7.31 -14.23 1.29
N LEU A 500 8.21 -15.07 0.75
CA LEU A 500 8.93 -16.11 1.49
C LEU A 500 10.40 -16.02 1.06
N HIS A 501 11.31 -16.37 1.96
CA HIS A 501 12.72 -16.44 1.58
C HIS A 501 13.44 -17.59 2.28
N LYS A 502 14.56 -18.01 1.69
CA LYS A 502 15.37 -19.11 2.18
C LYS A 502 16.85 -18.77 2.02
N ASP A 503 17.61 -18.88 3.11
CA ASP A 503 19.07 -18.78 3.05
C ASP A 503 19.71 -20.16 2.89
N LYS A 504 21.05 -20.22 2.82
CA LYS A 504 21.82 -21.46 2.71
C LYS A 504 21.59 -22.37 3.91
N ASP A 505 21.69 -23.68 3.69
CA ASP A 505 21.50 -24.67 4.76
C ASP A 505 22.54 -24.49 5.88
N SER A 506 23.75 -24.02 5.56
CA SER A 506 24.76 -23.60 6.53
C SER A 506 24.37 -22.38 7.37
N ASP A 507 23.43 -21.57 6.91
CA ASP A 507 22.93 -20.33 7.53
C ASP A 507 21.46 -20.44 7.93
N ASP A 508 21.10 -21.50 8.62
CA ASP A 508 19.73 -21.80 9.06
C ASP A 508 18.72 -21.86 7.89
N GLY A 509 19.00 -22.66 6.88
CA GLY A 509 18.26 -22.78 5.61
C GLY A 509 16.79 -23.11 5.67
N ARG A 510 16.10 -22.75 6.77
CA ARG A 510 14.64 -22.89 6.92
C ARG A 510 13.90 -21.83 6.12
N LEU A 511 12.68 -22.17 5.73
CA LEU A 511 11.79 -21.25 5.05
C LEU A 511 11.31 -20.15 6.01
N VAL A 512 11.48 -18.90 5.64
CA VAL A 512 11.08 -17.72 6.42
C VAL A 512 9.89 -17.05 5.74
N ALA A 513 8.81 -16.77 6.49
CA ALA A 513 7.67 -16.00 6.03
C ALA A 513 7.94 -14.49 6.18
N GLY A 514 7.76 -13.74 5.10
CA GLY A 514 8.04 -12.32 5.01
C GLY A 514 9.13 -11.97 3.98
N PRO A 515 9.43 -10.66 3.86
CA PRO A 515 8.81 -9.53 4.55
C PRO A 515 7.34 -9.31 4.12
N ILE A 516 6.59 -8.61 4.96
CA ILE A 516 5.21 -8.23 4.64
C ILE A 516 5.16 -7.10 3.60
N TRP A 517 4.13 -7.10 2.74
CA TRP A 517 3.97 -6.12 1.67
C TRP A 517 2.51 -5.90 1.30
N ASP A 518 2.15 -4.66 0.91
CA ASP A 518 0.89 -4.25 0.27
C ASP A 518 -0.36 -4.40 1.14
N PHE A 519 -0.53 -3.49 2.10
CA PHE A 519 -1.63 -3.51 3.06
C PHE A 519 -2.62 -2.34 2.93
N ASN A 520 -2.63 -1.66 1.80
CA ASN A 520 -3.57 -0.57 1.54
C ASN A 520 -5.05 -1.03 1.56
N LEU A 521 -5.32 -2.31 1.33
CA LEU A 521 -6.65 -2.92 1.41
C LEU A 521 -7.02 -3.45 2.80
N GLY A 522 -6.05 -3.49 3.72
CA GLY A 522 -6.27 -3.92 5.09
C GLY A 522 -6.93 -2.87 5.97
N PHE A 523 -7.08 -3.19 7.25
CA PHE A 523 -7.66 -2.32 8.27
C PHE A 523 -9.03 -1.75 7.88
N GLY A 524 -9.89 -2.60 7.30
CA GLY A 524 -11.26 -2.26 6.96
C GLY A 524 -11.43 -1.39 5.70
N ASN A 525 -10.42 -1.24 4.87
CA ASN A 525 -10.51 -0.40 3.68
C ASN A 525 -11.33 -1.03 2.55
N ALA A 526 -11.20 -2.36 2.34
CA ALA A 526 -11.84 -3.06 1.23
C ALA A 526 -13.33 -3.32 1.47
N ASP A 527 -14.18 -3.07 0.44
CA ASP A 527 -15.62 -3.28 0.43
C ASP A 527 -16.04 -4.68 -0.08
N TYR A 528 -15.09 -5.58 -0.26
CA TYR A 528 -15.30 -6.95 -0.71
C TYR A 528 -14.65 -7.97 0.23
N TYR A 529 -15.03 -9.25 0.12
CA TYR A 529 -14.56 -10.37 0.95
C TYR A 529 -14.63 -10.11 2.46
N ASN A 530 -15.63 -9.33 2.91
CA ASN A 530 -15.79 -8.93 4.31
C ASN A 530 -14.56 -8.24 4.91
N GLY A 531 -13.77 -7.52 4.10
CA GLY A 531 -12.57 -6.80 4.56
C GLY A 531 -12.87 -5.72 5.60
N TRP A 532 -14.10 -5.17 5.59
CA TRP A 532 -14.58 -4.17 6.55
C TRP A 532 -14.95 -4.76 7.92
N ASP A 533 -15.25 -6.07 8.00
CA ASP A 533 -15.65 -6.72 9.25
C ASP A 533 -14.44 -6.98 10.14
N THR A 534 -14.51 -6.57 11.38
CA THR A 534 -13.44 -6.79 12.36
C THR A 534 -13.39 -8.24 12.89
N GLN A 535 -14.36 -9.09 12.54
CA GLN A 535 -14.47 -10.47 12.97
C GLN A 535 -14.03 -11.46 11.88
N GLY A 536 -13.74 -12.69 12.30
CA GLY A 536 -13.31 -13.80 11.42
C GLY A 536 -11.81 -13.76 11.08
N TRP A 537 -11.21 -14.92 10.95
CA TRP A 537 -9.82 -15.08 10.55
C TRP A 537 -9.67 -14.91 9.04
N GLN A 538 -8.67 -14.15 8.59
CA GLN A 538 -8.39 -14.00 7.15
C GLN A 538 -7.88 -15.30 6.54
N VAL A 539 -7.13 -16.09 7.30
CA VAL A 539 -6.65 -17.40 6.86
C VAL A 539 -7.78 -18.39 6.54
N GLU A 540 -8.97 -18.18 7.10
CA GLU A 540 -10.18 -19.00 6.90
C GLU A 540 -11.17 -18.33 5.92
N ALA A 541 -10.76 -17.26 5.24
CA ALA A 541 -11.66 -16.51 4.35
C ALA A 541 -12.16 -17.40 3.19
N ASP A 542 -13.47 -17.39 2.99
CA ASP A 542 -14.09 -17.95 1.79
C ASP A 542 -14.05 -16.90 0.67
N LEU A 543 -13.39 -17.22 -0.43
CA LEU A 543 -13.13 -16.33 -1.57
C LEU A 543 -13.84 -16.88 -2.82
N PRO A 544 -15.17 -16.88 -2.87
CA PRO A 544 -15.91 -17.48 -3.96
C PRO A 544 -15.64 -16.72 -5.27
N ASN A 545 -15.36 -17.47 -6.33
CA ASN A 545 -15.08 -16.98 -7.68
C ASN A 545 -13.82 -16.10 -7.83
N ASP A 546 -12.88 -16.18 -6.89
CA ASP A 546 -11.56 -15.57 -7.06
C ASP A 546 -10.60 -16.58 -7.71
N ASP A 547 -9.79 -16.10 -8.66
CA ASP A 547 -8.78 -16.90 -9.35
C ASP A 547 -7.53 -17.14 -8.47
N PHE A 548 -7.40 -16.41 -7.35
CA PHE A 548 -6.26 -16.45 -6.45
C PHE A 548 -6.66 -16.97 -5.07
N SER A 549 -6.33 -18.21 -4.78
CA SER A 549 -6.64 -18.87 -3.52
C SER A 549 -5.59 -18.60 -2.46
N ILE A 550 -6.01 -18.60 -1.20
CA ILE A 550 -5.09 -18.69 -0.06
C ILE A 550 -4.39 -20.05 -0.14
N PRO A 551 -3.04 -20.11 -0.08
CA PRO A 551 -2.33 -21.38 -0.05
C PRO A 551 -2.87 -22.28 1.06
N TYR A 552 -3.33 -23.48 0.69
CA TYR A 552 -3.98 -24.44 1.58
C TYR A 552 -3.15 -24.79 2.82
N TRP A 553 -1.84 -24.74 2.69
CA TRP A 553 -0.93 -24.99 3.79
C TRP A 553 -1.02 -23.98 4.92
N TRP A 554 -1.47 -22.73 4.69
CA TRP A 554 -1.76 -21.78 5.76
C TRP A 554 -2.94 -22.25 6.64
N CYS A 555 -4.01 -22.76 6.02
CA CYS A 555 -5.13 -23.34 6.75
C CYS A 555 -4.69 -24.57 7.56
N THR A 556 -3.84 -25.42 6.97
CA THR A 556 -3.32 -26.61 7.65
C THR A 556 -2.43 -26.24 8.84
N ILE A 557 -1.52 -25.26 8.68
CA ILE A 557 -0.70 -24.73 9.77
C ILE A 557 -1.58 -24.14 10.87
N TRP A 558 -2.62 -23.37 10.51
CA TRP A 558 -3.56 -22.80 11.48
C TRP A 558 -4.38 -23.87 12.22
N SER A 559 -4.59 -25.02 11.63
CA SER A 559 -5.24 -26.15 12.30
C SER A 559 -4.37 -26.81 13.39
N ASP A 560 -3.04 -26.62 13.35
CA ASP A 560 -2.12 -27.14 14.36
C ASP A 560 -2.27 -26.41 15.69
N GLN A 561 -2.62 -27.15 16.73
CA GLN A 561 -2.82 -26.59 18.07
C GLN A 561 -1.54 -25.98 18.66
N SER A 562 -0.37 -26.53 18.33
CA SER A 562 0.92 -26.00 18.79
C SER A 562 1.22 -24.64 18.16
N PHE A 563 0.88 -24.48 16.88
CA PHE A 563 1.00 -23.20 16.18
C PHE A 563 0.04 -22.16 16.76
N ARG A 564 -1.25 -22.50 16.90
CA ARG A 564 -2.26 -21.61 17.50
C ARG A 564 -1.86 -21.15 18.91
N TRP A 565 -1.34 -22.07 19.72
CA TRP A 565 -0.84 -21.72 21.05
C TRP A 565 0.33 -20.75 20.98
N SER A 566 1.29 -20.99 20.09
CA SER A 566 2.45 -20.11 19.91
C SER A 566 2.04 -18.72 19.43
N VAL A 567 1.07 -18.65 18.50
CA VAL A 567 0.44 -17.38 18.06
C VAL A 567 -0.17 -16.65 19.26
N GLN A 568 -0.94 -17.34 20.12
CA GLN A 568 -1.54 -16.75 21.32
C GLN A 568 -0.48 -16.21 22.28
N GLN A 569 0.60 -16.95 22.56
CA GLN A 569 1.67 -16.50 23.45
C GLN A 569 2.36 -15.26 22.87
N ARG A 570 2.65 -15.28 21.58
CA ARG A 570 3.26 -14.15 20.88
C ARG A 570 2.33 -12.94 20.88
N TRP A 571 1.05 -13.11 20.56
CA TRP A 571 0.02 -12.08 20.61
C TRP A 571 -0.03 -11.42 21.98
N ASN A 572 -0.11 -12.18 23.05
CA ASN A 572 -0.12 -11.65 24.43
C ASN A 572 1.14 -10.81 24.73
N SER A 573 2.30 -11.27 24.25
CA SER A 573 3.55 -10.48 24.40
C SER A 573 3.48 -9.16 23.66
N LEU A 574 2.97 -9.13 22.43
CA LEU A 574 2.85 -7.94 21.61
C LEU A 574 1.79 -6.97 22.18
N ARG A 575 0.64 -7.51 22.65
CA ARG A 575 -0.44 -6.75 23.30
C ARG A 575 -0.01 -6.06 24.61
N ASN A 576 0.90 -6.67 25.33
CA ASN A 576 1.51 -6.08 26.54
C ASN A 576 2.62 -5.07 26.22
N ASN A 577 2.92 -4.83 24.93
CA ASN A 577 3.96 -3.93 24.47
C ASN A 577 3.39 -2.94 23.44
N PHE A 578 3.93 -2.90 22.22
CA PHE A 578 3.58 -1.89 21.21
C PHE A 578 2.19 -2.07 20.57
N LEU A 579 1.55 -3.24 20.68
CA LEU A 579 0.17 -3.45 20.26
C LEU A 579 -0.85 -3.18 21.38
N SER A 580 -0.48 -2.54 22.48
CA SER A 580 -1.48 -2.05 23.43
C SER A 580 -2.37 -0.97 22.80
N ASN A 581 -3.64 -0.88 23.19
CA ASN A 581 -4.54 0.17 22.66
C ASN A 581 -3.94 1.57 22.80
N VAL A 582 -3.21 1.82 23.90
CA VAL A 582 -2.52 3.10 24.12
C VAL A 582 -1.41 3.33 23.10
N SER A 583 -0.55 2.33 22.86
CA SER A 583 0.57 2.45 21.91
C SER A 583 0.07 2.62 20.48
N VAL A 584 -0.96 1.89 20.08
CA VAL A 584 -1.55 1.98 18.74
C VAL A 584 -2.20 3.35 18.53
N ASN A 585 -2.96 3.86 19.51
CA ASN A 585 -3.50 5.20 19.43
C ASN A 585 -2.40 6.26 19.33
N SER A 586 -1.35 6.15 20.14
CA SER A 586 -0.22 7.09 20.09
C SER A 586 0.52 7.03 18.73
N LEU A 587 0.62 5.86 18.11
CA LEU A 587 1.20 5.72 16.78
C LEU A 587 0.36 6.46 15.74
N ILE A 588 -0.96 6.27 15.73
CA ILE A 588 -1.88 6.94 14.81
C ILE A 588 -1.83 8.46 15.03
N ASP A 589 -1.88 8.94 16.29
CA ASP A 589 -1.79 10.36 16.61
C ASP A 589 -0.47 10.97 16.15
N SER A 590 0.64 10.25 16.33
CA SER A 590 1.96 10.68 15.89
C SER A 590 2.06 10.78 14.35
N LEU A 591 1.51 9.82 13.62
CA LEU A 591 1.49 9.84 12.16
C LEU A 591 0.58 10.95 11.64
N GLN A 592 -0.62 11.11 12.20
CA GLN A 592 -1.53 12.19 11.85
C GLN A 592 -0.89 13.56 12.07
N SER A 593 -0.26 13.77 13.22
CA SER A 593 0.47 15.01 13.51
C SER A 593 1.67 15.23 12.59
N HIS A 594 2.37 14.16 12.22
CA HIS A 594 3.50 14.24 11.30
C HIS A 594 3.08 14.57 9.88
N ILE A 595 1.95 14.03 9.39
CA ILE A 595 1.38 14.37 8.08
C ILE A 595 0.87 15.83 8.08
N GLY A 596 0.17 16.24 9.15
CA GLY A 596 -0.27 17.61 9.36
C GLY A 596 -0.98 18.22 8.14
N GLU A 597 -0.65 19.45 7.81
CA GLU A 597 -1.23 20.22 6.69
C GLU A 597 -0.98 19.59 5.29
N ALA A 598 -0.02 18.67 5.16
CA ALA A 598 0.20 17.98 3.90
C ALA A 598 -1.00 17.08 3.51
N ALA A 599 -1.82 16.65 4.49
CA ALA A 599 -3.07 15.97 4.20
C ALA A 599 -4.08 16.89 3.51
N ASP A 600 -4.22 18.12 4.00
CA ASP A 600 -5.15 19.10 3.43
C ASP A 600 -4.77 19.40 1.98
N ARG A 601 -3.50 19.75 1.72
CA ARG A 601 -2.99 19.97 0.36
C ARG A 601 -3.13 18.74 -0.54
N ASN A 602 -2.97 17.53 0.02
CA ASN A 602 -3.17 16.31 -0.74
C ASN A 602 -4.63 16.14 -1.17
N PHE A 603 -5.59 16.45 -0.30
CA PHE A 603 -7.01 16.32 -0.62
C PHE A 603 -7.55 17.52 -1.45
N GLU A 604 -6.90 18.66 -1.40
CA GLU A 604 -7.13 19.75 -2.39
C GLU A 604 -6.70 19.31 -3.80
N ARG A 605 -5.51 18.71 -3.94
CA ARG A 605 -4.99 18.20 -5.22
C ARG A 605 -5.75 16.96 -5.72
N TRP A 606 -6.21 16.11 -4.80
CA TRP A 606 -6.93 14.87 -5.08
C TRP A 606 -8.19 14.81 -4.22
N PRO A 607 -9.31 15.39 -4.66
CA PRO A 607 -10.53 15.54 -3.85
C PRO A 607 -11.29 14.21 -3.73
N THR A 608 -10.76 13.28 -2.94
CA THR A 608 -11.33 11.94 -2.73
C THR A 608 -12.17 11.81 -1.45
N LEU A 609 -12.12 12.80 -0.55
CA LEU A 609 -12.98 12.82 0.66
C LEU A 609 -14.44 13.01 0.26
N GLY A 610 -15.33 12.28 0.94
CA GLY A 610 -16.75 12.26 0.60
C GLY A 610 -17.11 11.46 -0.66
N GLN A 611 -16.13 10.99 -1.44
CA GLN A 611 -16.34 10.26 -2.68
C GLN A 611 -15.99 8.79 -2.52
N TYR A 612 -16.71 7.93 -3.27
CA TYR A 612 -16.32 6.53 -3.39
C TYR A 612 -15.10 6.41 -4.32
N VAL A 613 -14.03 5.86 -3.80
CA VAL A 613 -12.87 5.41 -4.60
C VAL A 613 -12.73 3.92 -4.39
N TRP A 614 -12.83 3.14 -5.46
CA TRP A 614 -12.68 1.69 -5.35
C TRP A 614 -11.35 1.31 -4.67
N PRO A 615 -11.35 0.42 -3.68
CA PRO A 615 -12.45 -0.33 -3.10
C PRO A 615 -12.85 0.15 -1.68
N ASN A 616 -13.05 1.43 -1.45
CA ASN A 616 -13.34 1.95 -0.11
C ASN A 616 -14.70 1.47 0.42
N TYR A 617 -14.69 0.75 1.54
CA TYR A 617 -15.89 0.45 2.29
C TYR A 617 -16.42 1.68 3.04
N TYR A 618 -15.54 2.39 3.73
CA TYR A 618 -15.88 3.62 4.44
C TYR A 618 -15.56 4.85 3.59
N ILE A 619 -16.46 5.83 3.64
CA ILE A 619 -16.35 7.09 2.91
C ILE A 619 -16.49 8.24 3.89
N GLY A 620 -15.37 8.69 4.46
CA GLY A 620 -15.31 9.83 5.37
C GLY A 620 -15.48 11.15 4.63
N GLN A 621 -16.24 12.07 5.21
CA GLN A 621 -16.42 13.42 4.65
C GLN A 621 -15.20 14.31 4.93
N THR A 622 -14.42 13.99 5.98
CA THR A 622 -13.22 14.69 6.37
C THR A 622 -12.07 13.71 6.59
N TYR A 623 -10.84 14.19 6.56
CA TYR A 623 -9.66 13.40 6.90
C TYR A 623 -9.76 12.83 8.33
N GLN A 624 -10.33 13.60 9.28
CA GLN A 624 -10.54 13.13 10.65
C GLN A 624 -11.50 11.93 10.72
N ASP A 625 -12.55 11.90 9.90
CA ASP A 625 -13.48 10.76 9.83
C ASP A 625 -12.74 9.48 9.41
N GLU A 626 -11.84 9.57 8.42
CA GLU A 626 -11.01 8.44 7.95
C GLU A 626 -10.04 7.94 9.03
N ILE A 627 -9.45 8.86 9.80
CA ILE A 627 -8.57 8.53 10.93
C ILE A 627 -9.37 7.86 12.06
N ASP A 628 -10.54 8.38 12.40
CA ASP A 628 -11.38 7.84 13.47
C ASP A 628 -11.92 6.45 13.08
N TYR A 629 -12.29 6.25 11.80
CA TYR A 629 -12.67 4.94 11.29
C TYR A 629 -11.51 3.94 11.39
N LEU A 630 -10.32 4.27 10.91
CA LEU A 630 -9.14 3.44 10.98
C LEU A 630 -8.81 3.05 12.42
N ARG A 631 -8.78 4.02 13.33
CA ARG A 631 -8.53 3.85 14.76
C ARG A 631 -9.51 2.87 15.39
N ASN A 632 -10.79 3.12 15.22
CA ASN A 632 -11.85 2.29 15.79
C ASN A 632 -11.81 0.86 15.20
N TRP A 633 -11.57 0.74 13.91
CA TRP A 633 -11.46 -0.55 13.28
C TRP A 633 -10.30 -1.39 13.87
N ILE A 634 -9.11 -0.81 14.00
CA ILE A 634 -7.94 -1.51 14.55
C ILE A 634 -8.21 -1.94 15.99
N ILE A 635 -8.74 -1.07 16.83
CA ILE A 635 -9.03 -1.40 18.22
C ILE A 635 -10.06 -2.54 18.33
N ASN A 636 -11.17 -2.46 17.60
CA ASN A 636 -12.20 -3.50 17.58
C ASN A 636 -11.63 -4.84 17.04
N ARG A 637 -10.76 -4.80 16.04
CA ARG A 637 -10.08 -5.99 15.52
C ARG A 637 -9.19 -6.64 16.56
N MET A 638 -8.37 -5.86 17.24
CA MET A 638 -7.50 -6.37 18.31
C MET A 638 -8.31 -6.95 19.48
N GLU A 639 -9.41 -6.33 19.86
CA GLU A 639 -10.30 -6.83 20.94
C GLU A 639 -10.98 -8.14 20.52
N TRP A 640 -11.40 -8.25 19.26
CA TRP A 640 -11.91 -9.51 18.74
C TRP A 640 -10.83 -10.62 18.77
N MET A 641 -9.63 -10.34 18.31
CA MET A 641 -8.50 -11.29 18.35
C MET A 641 -8.14 -11.65 19.80
N ASP A 642 -8.20 -10.70 20.76
CA ASP A 642 -8.02 -11.00 22.18
C ASP A 642 -9.02 -12.05 22.67
N SER A 643 -10.30 -11.94 22.30
CA SER A 643 -11.35 -12.87 22.72
C SER A 643 -11.19 -14.26 22.09
N GLU A 644 -10.87 -14.31 20.80
CA GLU A 644 -10.68 -15.59 20.09
C GLU A 644 -9.43 -16.33 20.58
N LEU A 645 -8.32 -15.64 20.73
CA LEU A 645 -7.09 -16.24 21.22
C LEU A 645 -7.17 -16.62 22.72
N LEU A 646 -8.00 -15.91 23.51
CA LEU A 646 -8.28 -16.32 24.89
C LEU A 646 -9.05 -17.64 24.96
N SER A 647 -9.93 -17.93 24.00
CA SER A 647 -10.67 -19.19 23.92
C SER A 647 -9.72 -20.38 23.77
N ILE A 648 -8.65 -20.25 23.00
CA ILE A 648 -7.60 -21.26 22.84
C ILE A 648 -6.95 -21.59 24.20
N GLN A 649 -6.67 -20.58 25.02
CA GLN A 649 -6.14 -20.79 26.38
C GLN A 649 -7.14 -21.55 27.26
N THR A 650 -8.42 -21.26 27.14
CA THR A 650 -9.47 -21.95 27.91
C THR A 650 -9.60 -23.40 27.48
N GLU A 651 -9.52 -23.69 26.20
CA GLU A 651 -9.48 -25.06 25.66
C GLU A 651 -8.25 -25.83 26.21
N MET A 652 -7.09 -25.18 26.26
CA MET A 652 -5.87 -25.80 26.83
C MET A 652 -5.91 -25.93 28.34
N CYS A 653 -6.59 -25.09 29.08
CA CYS A 653 -6.81 -25.26 30.52
C CYS A 653 -7.69 -26.49 30.85
N LEU A 654 -8.40 -27.03 29.86
CA LEU A 654 -9.12 -28.30 29.97
C LEU A 654 -8.24 -29.52 29.62
N ILE A 655 -7.00 -29.28 29.17
CA ILE A 655 -6.04 -30.36 28.88
C ILE A 655 -5.48 -30.88 30.21
N PRO A 656 -5.48 -32.19 30.42
CA PRO A 656 -4.90 -32.80 31.62
C PRO A 656 -3.41 -32.48 31.76
N GLU A 657 -2.96 -32.22 32.97
CA GLU A 657 -1.54 -31.92 33.25
C GLU A 657 -0.61 -33.13 33.15
N GLN A 658 -1.18 -34.36 33.20
CA GLN A 658 -0.43 -35.58 33.21
C GLN A 658 -1.13 -36.72 32.43
N PHE A 659 -0.35 -37.61 31.84
CA PHE A 659 -0.91 -38.87 31.34
C PHE A 659 -1.55 -39.64 32.46
N SER A 660 -2.77 -40.09 32.26
CA SER A 660 -3.43 -40.96 33.20
C SER A 660 -4.43 -41.88 32.51
N MET A 661 -4.67 -43.07 33.08
CA MET A 661 -5.81 -43.90 32.74
C MET A 661 -6.77 -43.91 33.93
N ASN A 662 -7.95 -43.41 33.74
CA ASN A 662 -8.97 -43.34 34.77
C ASN A 662 -9.44 -44.75 35.20
N PRO A 663 -10.05 -44.92 36.37
CA PRO A 663 -10.64 -46.20 36.76
C PRO A 663 -11.62 -46.72 35.70
N LEU A 664 -11.44 -47.98 35.31
CA LEU A 664 -12.28 -48.62 34.28
C LEU A 664 -13.69 -48.88 34.84
N TYR A 665 -14.74 -48.42 34.13
CA TYR A 665 -16.11 -48.54 34.60
C TYR A 665 -17.07 -48.97 33.49
N PRO A 666 -18.02 -49.90 33.80
CA PRO A 666 -18.12 -50.71 35.04
C PRO A 666 -17.00 -51.73 35.14
N ASN A 667 -16.56 -52.06 36.37
CA ASN A 667 -15.59 -53.09 36.62
C ASN A 667 -15.93 -53.78 37.97
N PRO A 668 -16.43 -55.00 37.96
CA PRO A 668 -16.60 -55.95 36.84
C PRO A 668 -17.63 -55.50 35.78
N PHE A 669 -17.41 -55.93 34.51
CA PHE A 669 -18.33 -55.64 33.40
C PHE A 669 -18.86 -56.93 32.77
N ASN A 670 -20.01 -56.76 32.07
CA ASN A 670 -20.62 -57.92 31.41
C ASN A 670 -20.85 -57.68 29.88
N ARG A 671 -21.08 -56.46 29.42
CA ARG A 671 -21.25 -56.12 28.01
C ARG A 671 -20.09 -55.32 27.45
N SER A 672 -19.79 -54.20 28.10
CA SER A 672 -18.67 -53.36 27.75
C SER A 672 -18.14 -52.61 28.96
N VAL A 673 -16.88 -52.24 28.92
CA VAL A 673 -16.20 -51.38 29.88
C VAL A 673 -15.70 -50.13 29.16
N SER A 674 -15.93 -48.97 29.77
CA SER A 674 -15.36 -47.70 29.31
C SER A 674 -13.95 -47.54 29.89
N ILE A 675 -13.03 -47.16 29.00
CA ILE A 675 -11.62 -46.86 29.29
C ILE A 675 -11.42 -45.39 28.99
N ARG A 676 -11.36 -44.58 30.06
CA ARG A 676 -11.11 -43.16 29.93
C ARG A 676 -9.65 -42.88 30.27
N TYR A 677 -8.98 -42.03 29.45
CA TYR A 677 -7.57 -41.71 29.62
C TYR A 677 -7.31 -40.26 29.24
N ASP A 678 -6.31 -39.69 29.89
CA ASP A 678 -5.94 -38.27 29.78
C ASP A 678 -4.58 -38.18 29.09
N ILE A 679 -4.48 -37.28 28.12
CA ILE A 679 -3.32 -37.00 27.28
C ILE A 679 -2.96 -35.53 27.44
N PRO A 680 -1.82 -35.19 28.07
CA PRO A 680 -1.43 -33.80 28.28
C PRO A 680 -0.87 -33.12 27.02
N LEU A 681 -0.44 -33.90 26.04
CA LEU A 681 0.22 -33.45 24.82
C LEU A 681 -0.18 -34.36 23.66
N ASP A 682 -0.19 -33.82 22.45
CA ASP A 682 -0.37 -34.61 21.23
C ASP A 682 0.63 -35.77 21.19
N SER A 683 0.10 -36.97 21.14
CA SER A 683 0.91 -38.17 21.35
C SER A 683 0.47 -39.35 20.48
N LYS A 684 1.39 -40.23 20.14
CA LYS A 684 1.06 -41.53 19.55
C LYS A 684 0.64 -42.46 20.66
N ILE A 685 -0.62 -42.88 20.64
CA ILE A 685 -1.25 -43.72 21.67
C ILE A 685 -1.43 -45.13 21.15
N LYS A 686 -1.15 -46.09 22.02
CA LYS A 686 -1.51 -47.48 21.81
C LYS A 686 -2.24 -48.02 23.02
N LEU A 687 -3.47 -48.47 22.83
CA LEU A 687 -4.32 -49.04 23.86
C LEU A 687 -4.58 -50.53 23.57
N ASN A 688 -4.01 -51.39 24.39
CA ASN A 688 -4.04 -52.86 24.22
C ASN A 688 -4.72 -53.56 25.39
N VAL A 689 -5.32 -54.72 25.11
CA VAL A 689 -5.88 -55.62 26.12
C VAL A 689 -5.10 -56.95 26.13
N PHE A 690 -4.71 -57.38 27.31
CA PHE A 690 -4.01 -58.63 27.54
C PHE A 690 -4.78 -59.51 28.55
N ASN A 691 -4.59 -60.79 28.48
CA ASN A 691 -5.00 -61.66 29.56
C ASN A 691 -3.96 -61.74 30.71
N ILE A 692 -4.25 -62.36 31.82
CA ILE A 692 -3.35 -62.50 32.99
C ILE A 692 -2.02 -63.20 32.70
N ASN A 693 -1.93 -63.96 31.61
CA ASN A 693 -0.71 -64.63 31.16
C ASN A 693 0.12 -63.75 30.19
N GLY A 694 -0.24 -62.48 30.00
CA GLY A 694 0.44 -61.57 29.08
C GLY A 694 0.16 -61.83 27.61
N LYS A 695 -0.80 -62.73 27.27
CA LYS A 695 -1.18 -62.90 25.85
C LYS A 695 -2.01 -61.76 25.39
N HIS A 696 -1.60 -61.10 24.26
CA HIS A 696 -2.33 -60.01 23.61
C HIS A 696 -3.70 -60.53 23.13
N ILE A 697 -4.76 -59.82 23.49
CA ILE A 697 -6.16 -60.12 23.17
C ILE A 697 -6.67 -59.25 22.07
N ASN A 698 -6.56 -57.89 22.24
CA ASN A 698 -7.03 -56.95 21.28
C ASN A 698 -6.23 -55.63 21.35
N THR A 699 -6.14 -54.91 20.23
CA THR A 699 -5.71 -53.51 20.18
C THR A 699 -6.93 -52.64 19.96
N LEU A 700 -7.29 -51.85 20.94
CA LEU A 700 -8.48 -51.00 20.90
C LEU A 700 -8.22 -49.72 20.12
N PHE A 701 -6.98 -49.21 20.21
CA PHE A 701 -6.54 -48.01 19.50
C PHE A 701 -5.03 -48.10 19.23
N ASN A 702 -4.60 -47.57 18.08
CA ASN A 702 -3.20 -47.39 17.72
C ASN A 702 -3.12 -46.24 16.68
N GLY A 703 -2.82 -45.03 17.13
CA GLY A 703 -2.80 -43.86 16.28
C GLY A 703 -2.41 -42.58 17.03
N ARG A 704 -2.33 -41.46 16.34
CA ARG A 704 -2.19 -40.15 16.97
C ARG A 704 -3.48 -39.75 17.68
N THR A 705 -3.30 -39.03 18.79
CA THR A 705 -4.38 -38.50 19.61
C THR A 705 -3.97 -37.12 20.10
N HIS A 706 -4.83 -36.13 19.94
CA HIS A 706 -4.60 -34.79 20.46
C HIS A 706 -4.63 -34.75 21.97
N ALA A 707 -4.00 -33.75 22.57
CA ALA A 707 -4.10 -33.48 23.99
C ALA A 707 -5.58 -33.38 24.41
N GLY A 708 -5.91 -33.90 25.60
CA GLY A 708 -7.29 -33.92 26.09
C GLY A 708 -7.66 -35.21 26.80
N THR A 709 -8.93 -35.33 27.21
CA THR A 709 -9.50 -36.51 27.81
C THR A 709 -10.24 -37.33 26.75
N HIS A 710 -9.83 -38.60 26.60
CA HIS A 710 -10.37 -39.51 25.58
C HIS A 710 -11.09 -40.71 26.24
N SER A 711 -11.98 -41.35 25.48
CA SER A 711 -12.72 -42.52 25.94
C SER A 711 -12.83 -43.58 24.86
N MET A 712 -12.53 -44.83 25.22
CA MET A 712 -12.69 -46.01 24.39
C MET A 712 -13.50 -47.07 25.14
N SER A 713 -14.18 -47.93 24.40
CA SER A 713 -14.90 -49.03 25.01
C SER A 713 -14.36 -50.40 24.55
N TRP A 714 -14.27 -51.35 25.47
CA TRP A 714 -13.99 -52.73 25.14
C TRP A 714 -15.20 -53.63 25.49
N ASN A 715 -15.65 -54.38 24.52
CA ASN A 715 -16.84 -55.20 24.58
C ASN A 715 -16.54 -56.69 24.83
N GLY A 716 -15.34 -57.04 25.31
CA GLY A 716 -14.94 -58.38 25.59
C GLY A 716 -14.67 -59.27 24.35
N LEU A 717 -14.33 -58.61 23.19
CA LEU A 717 -13.95 -59.29 21.97
C LEU A 717 -12.42 -59.34 21.80
N ASP A 718 -11.94 -60.45 21.22
CA ASP A 718 -10.56 -60.55 20.75
C ASP A 718 -10.35 -59.86 19.38
N LYS A 719 -9.11 -59.84 18.88
CA LYS A 719 -8.75 -59.26 17.58
C LYS A 719 -9.46 -59.87 16.37
N ASN A 720 -10.07 -61.04 16.52
CA ASN A 720 -10.81 -61.75 15.48
C ASN A 720 -12.33 -61.57 15.64
N GLY A 721 -12.79 -60.78 16.61
CA GLY A 721 -14.20 -60.53 16.89
C GLY A 721 -14.86 -61.66 17.74
N ASN A 722 -14.12 -62.58 18.31
CA ASN A 722 -14.66 -63.65 19.15
C ASN A 722 -14.77 -63.17 20.60
N ILE A 723 -15.85 -63.54 21.26
CA ILE A 723 -16.08 -63.27 22.68
C ILE A 723 -15.06 -64.05 23.53
N VAL A 724 -14.29 -63.36 24.37
CA VAL A 724 -13.33 -63.97 25.29
C VAL A 724 -14.00 -64.52 26.54
N SER A 725 -13.35 -65.44 27.26
CA SER A 725 -13.89 -66.06 28.48
C SER A 725 -14.03 -65.09 29.64
N SER A 726 -14.99 -65.32 30.57
CA SER A 726 -15.01 -64.58 31.83
C SER A 726 -13.66 -64.70 32.53
N GLY A 727 -13.18 -63.62 33.11
CA GLY A 727 -11.87 -63.62 33.76
C GLY A 727 -11.30 -62.23 33.92
N THR A 728 -10.06 -62.16 34.37
CA THR A 728 -9.31 -60.96 34.56
C THR A 728 -8.50 -60.62 33.31
N TYR A 729 -8.56 -59.37 32.90
CA TYR A 729 -7.79 -58.80 31.79
C TYR A 729 -7.03 -57.56 32.26
N ILE A 730 -5.99 -57.21 31.53
CA ILE A 730 -5.16 -56.00 31.76
C ILE A 730 -5.28 -55.10 30.54
N VAL A 731 -5.69 -53.87 30.74
CA VAL A 731 -5.65 -52.81 29.74
C VAL A 731 -4.33 -52.08 29.93
N LEU A 732 -3.56 -51.91 28.86
CA LEU A 732 -2.29 -51.19 28.80
C LEU A 732 -2.44 -49.99 27.89
N LEU A 733 -2.24 -48.80 28.46
CA LEU A 733 -2.06 -47.52 27.74
C LEU A 733 -0.56 -47.28 27.57
N GLN A 734 -0.14 -46.98 26.35
CA GLN A 734 1.21 -46.55 26.03
C GLN A 734 1.11 -45.24 25.26
N ALA A 735 1.96 -44.26 25.58
CA ALA A 735 2.04 -42.99 24.89
C ALA A 735 3.50 -42.60 24.61
N ASN A 736 3.78 -42.16 23.39
CA ASN A 736 5.07 -41.64 22.98
C ASN A 736 4.93 -40.16 22.68
N ASN A 737 5.79 -39.34 23.26
CA ASN A 737 5.71 -37.87 23.19
C ASN A 737 6.96 -37.22 22.60
N PHE A 738 6.73 -36.05 21.99
CA PHE A 738 7.77 -35.18 21.55
C PHE A 738 7.47 -33.77 22.09
N ILE A 739 8.44 -33.07 22.70
CA ILE A 739 8.33 -31.66 23.14
C ILE A 739 9.51 -30.86 22.62
N TYR A 740 9.20 -29.72 22.00
CA TYR A 740 10.18 -28.72 21.62
C TYR A 740 10.25 -27.60 22.68
N ASN A 741 11.45 -27.27 23.19
CA ASN A 741 11.67 -26.17 24.12
C ASN A 741 12.51 -25.08 23.44
N GLN A 742 11.92 -23.93 23.18
CA GLN A 742 12.53 -22.77 22.50
C GLN A 742 13.70 -22.12 23.26
N GLN A 743 13.79 -22.30 24.58
CA GLN A 743 14.81 -21.60 25.39
C GLN A 743 16.16 -22.30 25.45
N GLU A 744 16.23 -23.58 25.17
CA GLU A 744 17.44 -24.39 25.41
C GLU A 744 17.98 -25.14 24.17
N ASN A 745 17.32 -25.02 23.02
CA ASN A 745 17.69 -25.75 21.79
C ASN A 745 17.92 -27.26 21.98
N VAL A 746 17.14 -27.89 22.86
CA VAL A 746 17.29 -29.29 23.26
C VAL A 746 15.97 -30.01 23.01
N ASN A 747 16.04 -31.09 22.23
CA ASN A 747 14.96 -32.03 22.06
C ASN A 747 14.88 -32.95 23.30
N TYR A 748 13.83 -32.88 24.10
CA TYR A 748 13.58 -33.80 25.16
C TYR A 748 12.70 -34.94 24.63
N ILE A 749 13.29 -36.16 24.54
CA ILE A 749 12.53 -37.38 24.38
C ILE A 749 12.09 -37.79 25.79
N TRP A 750 10.79 -37.75 26.06
CA TRP A 750 10.27 -38.27 27.30
C TRP A 750 10.15 -39.78 27.17
N ASP A 751 10.49 -40.50 28.25
CA ASP A 751 10.32 -41.95 28.33
C ASP A 751 8.89 -42.38 27.95
N ASP A 752 8.75 -43.51 27.21
CA ASP A 752 7.48 -44.09 26.87
C ASP A 752 6.58 -44.16 28.11
N TYR A 753 5.50 -43.39 28.15
CA TYR A 753 4.53 -43.54 29.23
C TYR A 753 3.80 -44.85 29.09
N LYS A 754 3.67 -45.60 30.21
CA LYS A 754 2.97 -46.88 30.29
C LYS A 754 2.17 -46.97 31.58
N GLU A 755 0.85 -47.16 31.46
CA GLU A 755 -0.02 -47.44 32.58
C GLU A 755 -0.89 -48.65 32.32
N THR A 756 -1.12 -49.48 33.36
CA THR A 756 -1.97 -50.64 33.27
C THR A 756 -3.10 -50.57 34.28
N LYS A 757 -4.29 -50.98 33.85
CA LYS A 757 -5.47 -51.14 34.73
C LYS A 757 -6.03 -52.54 34.56
N LYS A 758 -6.46 -53.09 35.70
CA LYS A 758 -7.13 -54.42 35.75
C LYS A 758 -8.62 -54.25 35.49
N VAL A 759 -9.18 -55.14 34.68
CA VAL A 759 -10.61 -55.23 34.42
C VAL A 759 -11.11 -56.65 34.51
N ILE A 760 -12.31 -56.87 35.02
CA ILE A 760 -12.90 -58.21 35.23
C ILE A 760 -14.14 -58.30 34.32
N LEU A 761 -14.12 -59.32 33.42
CA LEU A 761 -15.27 -59.71 32.60
C LEU A 761 -16.06 -60.75 33.29
N VAL A 762 -17.34 -60.53 33.50
CA VAL A 762 -18.30 -61.48 34.07
C VAL A 762 -19.44 -61.67 33.06
N LYS A 763 -19.64 -62.92 32.61
CA LYS A 763 -20.73 -63.22 31.68
C LYS A 763 -21.96 -63.62 32.43
#